data_5ba657c4071f8f7767be23cb5f9cce37
#
_entry.id   5ba657c4071f8f7767be23cb5f9cce37
#
_cell.length_a   1.000
_cell.length_b   1.000
_cell.length_c   1.000
_cell.angle_alpha   90.00
_cell.angle_beta   90.00
_cell.angle_gamma   90.00
#
_symmetry.space_group_name_H-M   'P 1'
#
loop_
_entity.id
_entity.type
_entity.pdbx_description
1 polymer ?
#
loop_
_entity_poly.entity_id
_entity_poly.type
_entity_poly.pdbx_seq_one_letter_code
_entity_poly.pdbx_strand_id
1 'polypeptide(L)'
;MAVYFWNQSAYSLLHSTCRLQELVAFAKTDGQQALGICDRNVLSGVVKFYQLCQKAGIKPLIGMSVVEAEQEYICFAKNQQGYQSLVAITTAIQLKKKTPEQSLEAYGRELAIIIPQTHAIFQADFEQQDFARSQSLIQKYHQFGNEVYFGALAQDNGLQAQFSIWQQFCQQLQIEAVALHQTKVHGQEQVAALAVLEAIESGKKISLDSLNQGQMSDVTQWTQQQLEIAFQRWPESVVNTQKLAEKCRVDFDLQARFLPAYPLPSGVETPEQYLQALCLAGLKKRFGEITPEQYERLQYELQVIDSMGFNDYFLIVWDFIRFARHNQIAIGPGRGSAVGSLVAYCLGITNCDPLEYGLLFERFLNPERISLPDIDIDIEDERRQEVIDYVRQKYGAERVVHIATFGTFATKAAFREVARILEASPKQLADISKVIPGTVGSLEQAYQTLPQLRKMLSESQFLNRVFQIARQIEGLPRNVSTHAAGIIIGAKSLAGVIPLQQGMGETAATQFTMNELEALGMLKMDFLGLRNLSLIKRVVMRIEASLHQSFDINQIPLDDTNVFQLLQQAQTTGIFQLESGGMRAALRQIQPTKFEDIVATLALFRPGPMENIPVYSRRKNGQEPISYPDASLAAILEPTYGIIIYQEQIMQIATQLAGYSLGEADILRRAISKKNEAILAAERANFVNHCQQKGVSQTTADTIYDLIVKFANYGFNKSHAVAYGLLAYQLAYLKVHYATFFWCELLNSVIQSDGKVYEYLQAVKHQQISILKPSIQTGMASFQVVDGGLQLGLLTIKNVGLAAVQAIIDLRNERPFTEFKETLLRLKNHRALTKATIAALIDAGACDGFGLNHATMLHELEHAQNQLELLNFAGGDKYEAPMQIQTEFSAQVLMEREVAVYGYYLFTHPVTKYRAKYPQALPINQVGSHQGNSVSILIYVEKVRNIKTKRGEVMQFIHGSDEFGTIELVAFPKIFTKFANQLQTGMLLSVKGKVEERQDQKQIIIYEVQKLEK
;
A
#
# COMPACT_ATOMS: atom_id res chain seq x y z
N MET A 1 40.84 -10.65 22.37
CA MET A 1 39.60 -10.98 21.59
C MET A 1 39.55 -10.07 20.38
N ALA A 2 39.26 -10.65 19.22
CA ALA A 2 39.20 -9.89 17.98
C ALA A 2 37.85 -9.14 17.87
N VAL A 3 37.86 -7.98 17.22
CA VAL A 3 36.65 -7.21 16.94
C VAL A 3 36.49 -7.01 15.44
N TYR A 4 35.28 -7.26 14.91
CA TYR A 4 34.99 -7.17 13.49
C TYR A 4 34.41 -5.81 13.14
N PHE A 5 35.10 -5.09 12.24
CA PHE A 5 34.69 -3.76 11.80
C PHE A 5 33.95 -3.78 10.47
N TRP A 6 34.32 -4.61 9.53
CA TRP A 6 33.80 -4.53 8.14
C TRP A 6 32.67 -5.51 7.87
N ASN A 7 31.58 -5.38 8.62
CA ASN A 7 30.37 -6.17 8.41
C ASN A 7 29.36 -5.33 7.64
N GLN A 8 29.00 -5.75 6.44
CA GLN A 8 27.97 -5.14 5.62
C GLN A 8 26.67 -5.91 5.81
N SER A 9 25.60 -5.21 6.16
CA SER A 9 24.28 -5.81 6.28
C SER A 9 23.50 -5.74 4.95
N ALA A 10 22.34 -6.39 4.91
CA ALA A 10 21.43 -6.33 3.78
C ALA A 10 20.92 -4.91 3.46
N TYR A 11 21.18 -3.90 4.33
CA TYR A 11 20.92 -2.50 4.02
C TYR A 11 21.98 -1.89 3.07
N SER A 12 23.09 -2.55 2.85
CA SER A 12 23.96 -2.39 1.67
C SER A 12 23.27 -3.05 0.47
N LEU A 13 22.21 -2.40 -0.04
CA LEU A 13 21.28 -3.00 -1.00
C LEU A 13 22.00 -3.66 -2.16
N LEU A 14 21.66 -4.93 -2.42
CA LEU A 14 22.21 -5.77 -3.49
C LEU A 14 23.70 -6.13 -3.33
N HIS A 15 24.35 -5.71 -2.24
CA HIS A 15 25.78 -6.01 -1.96
C HIS A 15 26.01 -6.92 -0.76
N SER A 16 24.98 -7.29 -0.01
CA SER A 16 25.08 -8.21 1.12
C SER A 16 23.79 -8.98 1.35
N THR A 17 23.90 -10.21 1.83
CA THR A 17 22.80 -11.05 2.29
C THR A 17 22.64 -11.07 3.80
N CYS A 18 23.57 -10.48 4.55
CA CYS A 18 23.63 -10.55 6.00
C CYS A 18 22.43 -9.83 6.65
N ARG A 19 21.61 -10.59 7.36
CA ARG A 19 20.54 -10.05 8.20
C ARG A 19 21.10 -9.62 9.55
N LEU A 20 20.72 -8.45 10.04
CA LEU A 20 21.23 -7.91 11.31
C LEU A 20 21.03 -8.86 12.50
N GLN A 21 19.89 -9.57 12.54
CA GLN A 21 19.61 -10.55 13.58
C GLN A 21 20.60 -11.71 13.56
N GLU A 22 20.95 -12.20 12.37
CA GLU A 22 21.89 -13.33 12.18
C GLU A 22 23.32 -12.88 12.54
N LEU A 23 23.74 -11.68 12.11
CA LEU A 23 25.04 -11.10 12.46
C LEU A 23 25.23 -11.02 13.99
N VAL A 24 24.25 -10.46 14.70
CA VAL A 24 24.32 -10.29 16.16
C VAL A 24 24.20 -11.63 16.89
N ALA A 25 23.37 -12.56 16.41
CA ALA A 25 23.22 -13.90 17.00
C ALA A 25 24.51 -14.70 16.89
N PHE A 26 25.18 -14.66 15.72
CA PHE A 26 26.48 -15.28 15.51
C PHE A 26 27.54 -14.68 16.45
N ALA A 27 27.65 -13.36 16.49
CA ALA A 27 28.61 -12.68 17.36
C ALA A 27 28.42 -13.05 18.84
N LYS A 28 27.16 -13.19 19.30
CA LYS A 28 26.84 -13.67 20.65
C LYS A 28 27.31 -15.11 20.86
N THR A 29 27.04 -15.98 19.90
CA THR A 29 27.42 -17.40 20.00
C THR A 29 28.93 -17.57 19.98
N ASP A 30 29.67 -16.76 19.21
CA ASP A 30 31.12 -16.71 19.12
C ASP A 30 31.78 -15.99 20.32
N GLY A 31 31.00 -15.45 21.26
CA GLY A 31 31.50 -14.76 22.46
C GLY A 31 32.11 -13.38 22.19
N GLN A 32 31.78 -12.74 21.07
CA GLN A 32 32.30 -11.41 20.72
C GLN A 32 31.73 -10.36 21.69
N GLN A 33 32.63 -9.50 22.22
CA GLN A 33 32.25 -8.43 23.16
C GLN A 33 31.82 -7.14 22.45
N ALA A 34 32.26 -6.94 21.21
CA ALA A 34 31.92 -5.81 20.37
C ALA A 34 31.75 -6.26 18.92
N LEU A 35 30.85 -5.59 18.20
CA LEU A 35 30.58 -5.84 16.80
C LEU A 35 30.38 -4.53 16.05
N GLY A 36 31.02 -4.35 14.88
CA GLY A 36 30.84 -3.22 14.00
C GLY A 36 29.79 -3.47 12.93
N ILE A 37 29.06 -2.42 12.55
CA ILE A 37 28.28 -2.36 11.30
C ILE A 37 28.91 -1.33 10.38
N CYS A 38 29.00 -1.64 9.09
CA CYS A 38 29.68 -0.80 8.10
C CYS A 38 29.00 -0.90 6.74
N ASP A 39 27.78 -0.40 6.63
CA ASP A 39 27.01 -0.43 5.39
C ASP A 39 27.50 0.60 4.36
N ARG A 40 27.35 0.30 3.08
CA ARG A 40 27.87 1.05 1.95
C ARG A 40 27.10 2.36 1.73
N ASN A 41 27.73 3.50 2.05
CA ASN A 41 27.20 4.86 1.88
C ASN A 41 25.84 5.12 2.56
N VAL A 42 25.40 4.29 3.49
CA VAL A 42 24.12 4.43 4.21
C VAL A 42 24.25 4.06 5.69
N LEU A 43 23.30 4.57 6.49
CA LEU A 43 23.17 4.25 7.91
C LEU A 43 21.83 3.59 8.25
N SER A 44 21.11 3.07 7.26
CA SER A 44 19.73 2.61 7.41
C SER A 44 19.54 1.50 8.46
N GLY A 45 20.54 0.64 8.66
CA GLY A 45 20.50 -0.48 9.62
C GLY A 45 20.90 -0.14 11.05
N VAL A 46 21.43 1.05 11.31
CA VAL A 46 22.21 1.36 12.51
C VAL A 46 21.39 1.32 13.80
N VAL A 47 20.19 1.90 13.84
CA VAL A 47 19.36 1.94 15.05
C VAL A 47 18.88 0.53 15.42
N LYS A 48 18.44 -0.24 14.44
CA LYS A 48 18.04 -1.64 14.66
C LYS A 48 19.21 -2.50 15.11
N PHE A 49 20.39 -2.31 14.53
CA PHE A 49 21.61 -2.99 14.95
C PHE A 49 21.95 -2.66 16.40
N TYR A 50 21.92 -1.37 16.77
CA TYR A 50 22.13 -0.93 18.14
C TYR A 50 21.20 -1.63 19.15
N GLN A 51 19.90 -1.65 18.86
CA GLN A 51 18.91 -2.32 19.73
C GLN A 51 19.17 -3.82 19.86
N LEU A 52 19.55 -4.50 18.78
CA LEU A 52 19.87 -5.93 18.78
C LEU A 52 21.13 -6.21 19.61
N CYS A 53 22.18 -5.41 19.46
CA CYS A 53 23.42 -5.52 20.22
C CYS A 53 23.16 -5.28 21.71
N GLN A 54 22.43 -4.24 22.08
CA GLN A 54 22.03 -3.97 23.47
C GLN A 54 21.32 -5.17 24.11
N LYS A 55 20.35 -5.73 23.40
CA LYS A 55 19.60 -6.93 23.86
C LYS A 55 20.51 -8.17 23.98
N ALA A 56 21.54 -8.28 23.16
CA ALA A 56 22.50 -9.39 23.18
C ALA A 56 23.60 -9.22 24.23
N GLY A 57 23.79 -8.02 24.77
CA GLY A 57 24.92 -7.66 25.66
C GLY A 57 26.25 -7.44 24.92
N ILE A 58 26.18 -7.05 23.63
CA ILE A 58 27.35 -6.79 22.77
C ILE A 58 27.48 -5.28 22.59
N LYS A 59 28.71 -4.74 22.66
CA LYS A 59 28.99 -3.33 22.39
C LYS A 59 28.80 -3.04 20.89
N PRO A 60 27.84 -2.17 20.47
CA PRO A 60 27.67 -1.77 19.09
C PRO A 60 28.74 -0.75 18.67
N LEU A 61 29.41 -0.99 17.57
CA LEU A 61 30.30 -0.02 16.94
C LEU A 61 29.61 0.49 15.67
N ILE A 62 29.41 1.82 15.62
CA ILE A 62 28.64 2.45 14.54
C ILE A 62 29.57 3.01 13.50
N GLY A 63 29.47 2.48 12.29
CA GLY A 63 30.29 2.88 11.17
C GLY A 63 29.54 2.89 9.84
N MET A 64 30.26 3.31 8.81
CA MET A 64 29.79 3.33 7.43
C MET A 64 30.99 3.17 6.49
N SER A 65 30.81 2.41 5.43
CA SER A 65 31.75 2.32 4.32
C SER A 65 31.49 3.46 3.35
N VAL A 66 32.42 4.39 3.21
CA VAL A 66 32.37 5.47 2.21
C VAL A 66 33.04 4.97 0.94
N VAL A 67 32.24 4.76 -0.11
CA VAL A 67 32.66 4.10 -1.34
C VAL A 67 32.50 5.02 -2.53
N GLU A 68 33.59 5.25 -3.29
CA GLU A 68 33.58 5.99 -4.57
C GLU A 68 34.40 5.20 -5.58
N ALA A 69 33.76 4.76 -6.66
CA ALA A 69 34.34 3.83 -7.64
C ALA A 69 34.93 2.56 -6.96
N GLU A 70 36.24 2.37 -7.03
CA GLU A 70 36.97 1.23 -6.40
C GLU A 70 37.63 1.61 -5.06
N GLN A 71 37.45 2.84 -4.61
CA GLN A 71 38.03 3.30 -3.35
C GLN A 71 37.03 3.18 -2.21
N GLU A 72 37.48 2.64 -1.09
CA GLU A 72 36.63 2.42 0.09
C GLU A 72 37.35 2.88 1.36
N TYR A 73 36.64 3.66 2.18
CA TYR A 73 37.07 4.14 3.50
C TYR A 73 36.09 3.61 4.54
N ILE A 74 36.58 2.82 5.49
CA ILE A 74 35.77 2.24 6.56
C ILE A 74 35.79 3.18 7.74
N CYS A 75 34.70 3.91 7.97
CA CYS A 75 34.62 5.00 8.92
C CYS A 75 33.80 4.60 10.15
N PHE A 76 34.36 4.70 11.36
CA PHE A 76 33.65 4.46 12.61
C PHE A 76 33.61 5.75 13.46
N ALA A 77 32.44 5.98 14.07
CA ALA A 77 32.26 7.10 14.99
C ALA A 77 32.99 6.83 16.33
N LYS A 78 33.91 7.68 16.73
CA LYS A 78 34.57 7.61 18.06
C LYS A 78 33.58 8.02 19.17
N ASN A 79 32.74 8.97 18.91
CA ASN A 79 31.76 9.51 19.85
C ASN A 79 30.51 10.05 19.14
N GLN A 80 29.66 10.78 19.87
CA GLN A 80 28.41 11.34 19.31
C GLN A 80 28.66 12.34 18.18
N GLN A 81 29.75 13.12 18.24
CA GLN A 81 30.13 14.04 17.15
C GLN A 81 30.56 13.28 15.90
N GLY A 82 31.31 12.18 16.06
CA GLY A 82 31.64 11.26 14.96
C GLY A 82 30.40 10.66 14.31
N TYR A 83 29.39 10.30 15.11
CA TYR A 83 28.09 9.84 14.56
C TYR A 83 27.39 10.94 13.75
N GLN A 84 27.35 12.18 14.25
CA GLN A 84 26.83 13.32 13.50
C GLN A 84 27.59 13.55 12.18
N SER A 85 28.89 13.33 12.18
CA SER A 85 29.71 13.38 10.96
C SER A 85 29.27 12.29 9.96
N LEU A 86 29.07 11.04 10.41
CA LEU A 86 28.54 9.98 9.53
C LEU A 86 27.17 10.34 8.96
N VAL A 87 26.27 10.91 9.77
CA VAL A 87 24.95 11.40 9.31
C VAL A 87 25.08 12.48 8.23
N ALA A 88 25.99 13.44 8.41
CA ALA A 88 26.24 14.51 7.44
C ALA A 88 26.83 13.96 6.12
N ILE A 89 27.81 13.05 6.23
CA ILE A 89 28.45 12.40 5.07
C ILE A 89 27.41 11.64 4.25
N THR A 90 26.71 10.71 4.86
CA THR A 90 25.70 9.91 4.13
C THR A 90 24.60 10.78 3.55
N THR A 91 24.14 11.81 4.28
CA THR A 91 23.11 12.74 3.77
C THR A 91 23.61 13.49 2.55
N ALA A 92 24.86 13.97 2.53
CA ALA A 92 25.42 14.65 1.37
C ALA A 92 25.55 13.73 0.15
N ILE A 93 25.98 12.48 0.37
CA ILE A 93 26.07 11.45 -0.67
C ILE A 93 24.67 11.14 -1.25
N GLN A 94 23.74 10.80 -0.37
CA GLN A 94 22.42 10.29 -0.77
C GLN A 94 21.50 11.39 -1.36
N LEU A 95 21.75 12.66 -1.01
CA LEU A 95 21.10 13.81 -1.66
C LEU A 95 21.86 14.29 -2.91
N LYS A 96 22.95 13.61 -3.30
CA LYS A 96 23.79 13.94 -4.46
C LYS A 96 24.35 15.37 -4.43
N LYS A 97 24.61 15.89 -3.23
CA LYS A 97 25.19 17.23 -3.03
C LYS A 97 26.69 17.23 -3.21
N LYS A 98 27.36 16.13 -2.86
CA LYS A 98 28.79 15.91 -2.91
C LYS A 98 29.07 14.45 -3.27
N THR A 99 30.24 14.15 -3.84
CA THR A 99 30.71 12.78 -4.00
C THR A 99 31.04 12.17 -2.63
N PRO A 100 31.16 10.84 -2.51
CA PRO A 100 31.52 10.18 -1.26
C PRO A 100 32.81 10.74 -0.64
N GLU A 101 33.89 10.84 -1.40
CA GLU A 101 35.17 11.39 -0.93
C GLU A 101 35.04 12.87 -0.52
N GLN A 102 34.43 13.70 -1.36
CA GLN A 102 34.16 15.11 -1.00
C GLN A 102 33.30 15.26 0.26
N SER A 103 32.39 14.30 0.50
CA SER A 103 31.56 14.31 1.71
C SER A 103 32.38 13.95 2.94
N LEU A 104 33.29 12.98 2.84
CA LEU A 104 34.19 12.60 3.91
C LEU A 104 35.14 13.76 4.26
N GLU A 105 35.70 14.45 3.28
CA GLU A 105 36.52 15.63 3.47
C GLU A 105 35.77 16.78 4.15
N ALA A 106 34.57 17.07 3.68
CA ALA A 106 33.81 18.23 4.18
C ALA A 106 33.26 18.00 5.60
N TYR A 107 32.86 16.80 5.95
CA TYR A 107 32.10 16.53 7.18
C TYR A 107 32.77 15.55 8.13
N GLY A 108 33.82 14.79 7.70
CA GLY A 108 34.49 13.80 8.53
C GLY A 108 35.20 14.43 9.70
N ARG A 109 34.70 14.20 10.91
CA ARG A 109 35.26 14.69 12.19
C ARG A 109 35.07 13.61 13.26
N GLU A 110 36.05 13.49 14.17
CA GLU A 110 35.96 12.53 15.27
C GLU A 110 35.66 11.08 14.80
N LEU A 111 36.27 10.70 13.68
CA LEU A 111 36.15 9.36 13.10
C LEU A 111 37.45 8.57 13.30
N ALA A 112 37.28 7.26 13.41
CA ALA A 112 38.32 6.28 13.13
C ALA A 112 38.16 5.82 11.67
N ILE A 113 39.14 6.16 10.82
CA ILE A 113 39.12 5.86 9.39
C ILE A 113 40.10 4.73 9.13
N ILE A 114 39.61 3.58 8.73
CA ILE A 114 40.40 2.43 8.34
C ILE A 114 40.47 2.41 6.81
N ILE A 115 41.68 2.54 6.27
CA ILE A 115 41.89 2.47 4.82
C ILE A 115 42.37 1.03 4.49
N PRO A 116 41.59 0.27 3.74
CA PRO A 116 41.95 -1.12 3.41
C PRO A 116 43.24 -1.20 2.61
N GLN A 117 43.95 -2.24 2.80
CA GLN A 117 45.17 -2.63 2.05
C GLN A 117 44.96 -2.57 0.52
N THR A 118 43.75 -2.82 0.04
CA THR A 118 43.37 -2.78 -1.39
C THR A 118 43.13 -1.36 -1.93
N HIS A 119 43.27 -0.31 -1.13
CA HIS A 119 43.06 1.06 -1.58
C HIS A 119 44.09 1.45 -2.65
N ALA A 120 43.64 2.02 -3.77
CA ALA A 120 44.44 2.25 -4.97
C ALA A 120 45.75 3.05 -4.69
N ILE A 121 45.67 4.06 -3.80
CA ILE A 121 46.86 4.86 -3.43
C ILE A 121 47.88 3.99 -2.67
N PHE A 122 47.45 3.16 -1.72
CA PHE A 122 48.32 2.27 -0.97
C PHE A 122 48.97 1.22 -1.89
N GLN A 123 48.20 0.63 -2.80
CA GLN A 123 48.68 -0.34 -3.77
C GLN A 123 49.72 0.29 -4.72
N ALA A 124 49.44 1.44 -5.28
CA ALA A 124 50.34 2.12 -6.21
C ALA A 124 51.64 2.61 -5.53
N ASP A 125 51.55 3.13 -4.31
CA ASP A 125 52.72 3.58 -3.54
C ASP A 125 53.59 2.37 -3.13
N PHE A 126 52.92 1.27 -2.77
CA PHE A 126 53.58 0.00 -2.45
C PHE A 126 54.35 -0.57 -3.67
N GLU A 127 53.77 -0.56 -4.87
CA GLU A 127 54.40 -1.06 -6.10
C GLU A 127 55.60 -0.19 -6.52
N GLN A 128 55.48 1.13 -6.32
CA GLN A 128 56.49 2.14 -6.68
C GLN A 128 57.53 2.37 -5.60
N GLN A 129 57.32 1.86 -4.39
CA GLN A 129 58.08 2.14 -3.18
C GLN A 129 58.28 3.65 -2.89
N ASP A 130 57.29 4.43 -3.29
CA ASP A 130 57.17 5.88 -3.03
C ASP A 130 55.90 6.16 -2.19
N PHE A 131 56.10 6.53 -0.93
CA PHE A 131 55.00 6.64 0.04
C PHE A 131 54.47 8.08 0.21
N ALA A 132 54.85 9.01 -0.65
CA ALA A 132 54.48 10.41 -0.51
C ALA A 132 52.95 10.64 -0.61
N ARG A 133 52.28 9.92 -1.51
CA ARG A 133 50.82 10.04 -1.67
C ARG A 133 50.07 9.43 -0.49
N SER A 134 50.48 8.27 -0.02
CA SER A 134 49.95 7.63 1.18
C SER A 134 50.11 8.51 2.42
N GLN A 135 51.27 9.10 2.59
CA GLN A 135 51.54 10.03 3.69
C GLN A 135 50.65 11.29 3.62
N SER A 136 50.50 11.85 2.44
CA SER A 136 49.63 12.98 2.20
C SER A 136 48.16 12.65 2.51
N LEU A 137 47.71 11.46 2.10
CA LEU A 137 46.36 10.96 2.38
C LEU A 137 46.07 10.79 3.88
N ILE A 138 47.01 10.20 4.60
CA ILE A 138 46.94 10.04 6.06
C ILE A 138 46.88 11.40 6.74
N GLN A 139 47.79 12.31 6.40
CA GLN A 139 47.86 13.67 6.97
C GLN A 139 46.59 14.47 6.70
N LYS A 140 46.00 14.33 5.49
CA LYS A 140 44.77 14.99 5.10
C LYS A 140 43.62 14.69 6.08
N TYR A 141 43.46 13.42 6.47
CA TYR A 141 42.39 13.03 7.38
C TYR A 141 42.71 13.28 8.86
N HIS A 142 43.98 13.23 9.28
CA HIS A 142 44.40 13.59 10.65
C HIS A 142 44.07 15.02 11.03
N GLN A 143 44.01 15.95 10.09
CA GLN A 143 43.78 17.38 10.35
C GLN A 143 42.41 17.68 10.99
N PHE A 144 41.48 16.73 10.99
CA PHE A 144 40.11 16.94 11.44
C PHE A 144 39.75 16.20 12.74
N GLY A 145 40.71 15.83 13.56
CA GLY A 145 40.51 15.04 14.78
C GLY A 145 40.20 13.55 14.52
N ASN A 146 40.40 13.10 13.28
CA ASN A 146 40.27 11.70 12.92
C ASN A 146 41.53 10.89 13.25
N GLU A 147 41.34 9.62 13.52
CA GLU A 147 42.43 8.68 13.63
C GLU A 147 42.45 7.79 12.38
N VAL A 148 43.57 7.63 11.72
CA VAL A 148 43.70 6.85 10.50
C VAL A 148 44.44 5.56 10.79
N TYR A 149 43.90 4.46 10.31
CA TYR A 149 44.43 3.09 10.48
C TYR A 149 44.63 2.40 9.13
N PHE A 150 45.66 1.56 9.07
CA PHE A 150 45.81 0.67 7.94
C PHE A 150 44.96 -0.58 8.13
N GLY A 151 44.13 -0.93 7.16
CA GLY A 151 43.28 -2.15 7.19
C GLY A 151 44.00 -3.34 6.55
N ALA A 152 44.58 -4.20 7.36
CA ALA A 152 45.23 -5.44 6.87
C ALA A 152 44.18 -6.48 6.54
N LEU A 153 44.28 -7.11 5.36
CA LEU A 153 43.32 -8.10 4.86
C LEU A 153 43.98 -9.51 4.79
N ALA A 154 43.21 -10.50 5.19
CA ALA A 154 43.68 -11.92 5.20
C ALA A 154 42.70 -12.84 4.45
N GLN A 155 41.90 -12.35 3.54
CA GLN A 155 40.86 -13.08 2.84
C GLN A 155 41.38 -14.17 1.88
N ASP A 156 42.65 -14.10 1.50
CA ASP A 156 43.37 -15.15 0.74
C ASP A 156 44.83 -15.27 1.17
N ASN A 157 45.45 -16.41 0.77
CA ASN A 157 46.83 -16.69 1.10
C ASN A 157 47.85 -15.73 0.46
N GLY A 158 47.50 -15.11 -0.67
CA GLY A 158 48.35 -14.12 -1.36
C GLY A 158 48.48 -12.85 -0.55
N LEU A 159 47.38 -12.36 0.03
CA LEU A 159 47.39 -11.20 0.92
C LEU A 159 48.17 -11.47 2.21
N GLN A 160 48.02 -12.66 2.81
CA GLN A 160 48.75 -13.02 4.01
C GLN A 160 50.27 -13.16 3.76
N ALA A 161 50.67 -13.59 2.57
CA ALA A 161 52.10 -13.68 2.21
C ALA A 161 52.80 -12.31 2.19
N GLN A 162 52.05 -11.22 2.02
CA GLN A 162 52.58 -9.85 1.95
C GLN A 162 52.66 -9.14 3.33
N PHE A 163 52.25 -9.77 4.43
CA PHE A 163 52.15 -9.12 5.75
C PHE A 163 53.43 -8.49 6.20
N SER A 164 54.58 -9.16 6.04
CA SER A 164 55.89 -8.58 6.47
C SER A 164 56.23 -7.29 5.74
N ILE A 165 55.86 -7.20 4.47
CA ILE A 165 56.13 -5.99 3.66
C ILE A 165 55.16 -4.86 4.08
N TRP A 166 53.91 -5.19 4.30
CA TRP A 166 52.93 -4.23 4.78
C TRP A 166 53.17 -3.75 6.22
N GLN A 167 53.80 -4.55 7.07
CA GLN A 167 54.29 -4.15 8.37
C GLN A 167 55.38 -3.06 8.25
N GLN A 168 56.34 -3.23 7.32
CA GLN A 168 57.36 -2.24 7.05
C GLN A 168 56.74 -0.93 6.50
N PHE A 169 55.77 -1.03 5.61
CA PHE A 169 54.96 0.11 5.09
C PHE A 169 54.32 0.88 6.23
N CYS A 170 53.60 0.20 7.14
CA CYS A 170 53.01 0.84 8.31
C CYS A 170 53.99 1.52 9.24
N GLN A 171 55.15 0.90 9.47
CA GLN A 171 56.24 1.47 10.28
C GLN A 171 56.80 2.74 9.66
N GLN A 172 57.02 2.78 8.35
CA GLN A 172 57.50 3.94 7.63
C GLN A 172 56.51 5.11 7.66
N LEU A 173 55.20 4.83 7.55
CA LEU A 173 54.15 5.81 7.59
C LEU A 173 53.70 6.18 9.02
N GLN A 174 54.21 5.49 10.03
CA GLN A 174 53.84 5.67 11.45
C GLN A 174 52.30 5.48 11.66
N ILE A 175 51.67 4.50 10.96
CA ILE A 175 50.29 4.19 11.06
C ILE A 175 50.08 2.82 11.73
N GLU A 176 49.06 2.73 12.61
CA GLU A 176 48.68 1.46 13.23
C GLU A 176 47.86 0.59 12.25
N ALA A 177 48.18 -0.74 12.20
CA ALA A 177 47.41 -1.66 11.43
C ALA A 177 46.28 -2.31 12.26
N VAL A 178 45.13 -2.51 11.64
CA VAL A 178 43.96 -3.17 12.19
C VAL A 178 43.60 -4.36 11.30
N ALA A 179 43.44 -5.54 11.90
CA ALA A 179 42.98 -6.73 11.18
C ALA A 179 41.56 -6.51 10.64
N LEU A 180 41.39 -6.74 9.34
CA LEU A 180 40.10 -6.65 8.66
C LEU A 180 39.70 -7.97 8.01
N HIS A 181 38.43 -8.24 8.07
CA HIS A 181 37.74 -9.24 7.26
C HIS A 181 36.41 -8.67 6.80
N GLN A 182 36.14 -8.71 5.48
CA GLN A 182 34.90 -8.23 4.92
C GLN A 182 33.83 -9.32 5.00
N THR A 183 32.74 -9.00 5.72
CA THR A 183 31.58 -9.90 5.80
C THR A 183 30.45 -9.34 4.95
N LYS A 184 30.01 -10.10 3.94
CA LYS A 184 28.84 -9.81 3.07
C LYS A 184 27.80 -10.91 3.09
N VAL A 185 28.18 -12.11 3.53
CA VAL A 185 27.30 -13.28 3.63
C VAL A 185 27.51 -13.99 4.96
N HIS A 186 26.48 -14.63 5.47
CA HIS A 186 26.58 -15.36 6.74
C HIS A 186 27.38 -16.66 6.61
N GLY A 187 27.17 -17.41 5.52
CA GLY A 187 27.84 -18.65 5.25
C GLY A 187 28.10 -18.89 3.76
N GLN A 188 28.91 -19.90 3.44
CA GLN A 188 29.33 -20.24 2.09
C GLN A 188 28.13 -20.53 1.15
N GLU A 189 27.06 -21.05 1.69
CA GLU A 189 25.84 -21.33 0.94
C GLU A 189 25.16 -20.07 0.35
N GLN A 190 25.45 -18.89 0.92
CA GLN A 190 24.88 -17.61 0.48
C GLN A 190 25.73 -16.86 -0.57
N VAL A 191 26.93 -17.35 -0.88
CA VAL A 191 27.82 -16.71 -1.88
C VAL A 191 27.15 -16.64 -3.25
N ALA A 192 26.46 -17.71 -3.66
CA ALA A 192 25.68 -17.70 -4.90
C ALA A 192 24.53 -16.67 -4.90
N ALA A 193 23.90 -16.45 -3.75
CA ALA A 193 22.88 -15.45 -3.61
C ALA A 193 23.45 -14.03 -3.73
N LEU A 194 24.62 -13.77 -3.18
CA LEU A 194 25.33 -12.48 -3.33
C LEU A 194 25.65 -12.20 -4.80
N ALA A 195 26.20 -13.16 -5.52
CA ALA A 195 26.50 -13.00 -6.95
C ALA A 195 25.24 -12.70 -7.78
N VAL A 196 24.09 -13.31 -7.42
CA VAL A 196 22.81 -13.00 -8.06
C VAL A 196 22.34 -11.59 -7.73
N LEU A 197 22.54 -11.12 -6.48
CA LEU A 197 22.17 -9.74 -6.10
C LEU A 197 23.01 -8.71 -6.88
N GLU A 198 24.32 -8.91 -7.01
CA GLU A 198 25.22 -8.06 -7.79
C GLU A 198 24.86 -8.07 -9.31
N ALA A 199 24.43 -9.23 -9.80
CA ALA A 199 23.92 -9.36 -11.18
C ALA A 199 22.58 -8.62 -11.38
N ILE A 200 21.70 -8.60 -10.37
CA ILE A 200 20.46 -7.80 -10.39
C ILE A 200 20.79 -6.31 -10.48
N GLU A 201 21.78 -5.83 -9.71
CA GLU A 201 22.20 -4.42 -9.70
C GLU A 201 22.75 -3.99 -11.06
N SER A 202 23.66 -4.79 -11.60
CA SER A 202 24.31 -4.51 -12.90
C SER A 202 23.39 -4.75 -14.11
N GLY A 203 22.20 -5.35 -13.88
CA GLY A 203 21.28 -5.77 -14.96
C GLY A 203 21.81 -6.88 -15.85
N LYS A 204 22.91 -7.55 -15.48
CA LYS A 204 23.53 -8.63 -16.22
C LYS A 204 22.87 -9.97 -15.90
N LYS A 205 22.91 -10.88 -16.86
CA LYS A 205 22.56 -12.29 -16.63
C LYS A 205 23.83 -13.09 -16.38
N ILE A 206 23.70 -14.13 -15.56
CA ILE A 206 24.79 -15.01 -15.21
C ILE A 206 24.36 -16.47 -15.40
N SER A 207 25.28 -17.35 -15.81
CA SER A 207 25.00 -18.78 -15.92
C SER A 207 25.20 -19.49 -14.57
N LEU A 208 24.52 -20.62 -14.35
CA LEU A 208 24.72 -21.43 -13.17
C LEU A 208 26.17 -21.97 -13.08
N ASP A 209 26.78 -22.22 -14.22
CA ASP A 209 28.16 -22.73 -14.28
C ASP A 209 29.15 -21.66 -13.81
N SER A 210 28.93 -20.40 -14.15
CA SER A 210 29.77 -19.29 -13.67
C SER A 210 29.66 -19.07 -12.16
N LEU A 211 28.50 -19.34 -11.54
CA LEU A 211 28.34 -19.31 -10.08
C LEU A 211 29.17 -20.41 -9.36
N ASN A 212 29.39 -21.54 -10.02
CA ASN A 212 30.13 -22.66 -9.45
C ASN A 212 31.68 -22.57 -9.69
N GLN A 213 32.10 -21.76 -10.65
CA GLN A 213 33.52 -21.62 -11.05
C GLN A 213 34.17 -20.33 -10.51
N GLY A 214 33.39 -19.37 -10.02
CA GLY A 214 33.90 -18.10 -9.51
C GLY A 214 34.67 -18.30 -8.20
N GLN A 215 35.96 -18.07 -8.20
CA GLN A 215 36.73 -17.82 -6.98
C GLN A 215 36.35 -16.45 -6.43
N MET A 216 35.28 -16.40 -5.70
CA MET A 216 34.98 -15.19 -4.91
C MET A 216 35.91 -15.18 -3.68
N SER A 217 36.44 -14.00 -3.33
CA SER A 217 37.14 -13.82 -2.06
C SER A 217 36.24 -14.30 -0.92
N ASP A 218 36.82 -14.88 0.14
CA ASP A 218 36.00 -15.27 1.29
C ASP A 218 35.40 -14.05 1.98
N VAL A 219 34.10 -13.88 1.81
CA VAL A 219 33.31 -12.80 2.41
C VAL A 219 32.28 -13.35 3.41
N THR A 220 32.50 -14.57 3.89
CA THR A 220 31.67 -15.23 4.91
C THR A 220 31.94 -14.64 6.30
N GLN A 221 31.05 -14.85 7.23
CA GLN A 221 31.26 -14.44 8.63
C GLN A 221 32.23 -15.39 9.32
N TRP A 222 33.32 -14.85 9.85
CA TRP A 222 34.35 -15.60 10.55
C TRP A 222 34.18 -15.64 12.06
N THR A 223 34.61 -16.73 12.70
CA THR A 223 34.78 -16.84 14.15
C THR A 223 36.06 -16.13 14.59
N GLN A 224 36.13 -15.71 15.89
CA GLN A 224 37.34 -15.11 16.45
C GLN A 224 38.58 -16.01 16.22
N GLN A 225 38.44 -17.34 16.36
CA GLN A 225 39.53 -18.28 16.11
C GLN A 225 40.01 -18.23 14.65
N GLN A 226 39.07 -18.14 13.68
CA GLN A 226 39.47 -18.04 12.27
C GLN A 226 40.25 -16.75 11.99
N LEU A 227 39.82 -15.61 12.54
CA LEU A 227 40.54 -14.33 12.39
C LEU A 227 41.95 -14.43 13.04
N GLU A 228 42.05 -14.92 14.26
CA GLU A 228 43.33 -15.09 14.96
C GLU A 228 44.30 -16.00 14.18
N ILE A 229 43.83 -17.12 13.62
CA ILE A 229 44.62 -18.02 12.77
C ILE A 229 45.10 -17.28 11.51
N ALA A 230 44.23 -16.57 10.83
CA ALA A 230 44.57 -15.83 9.60
C ALA A 230 45.64 -14.76 9.82
N PHE A 231 45.67 -14.16 11.02
CA PHE A 231 46.60 -13.09 11.39
C PHE A 231 47.72 -13.55 12.31
N GLN A 232 48.05 -14.88 12.39
CA GLN A 232 49.16 -15.41 13.23
C GLN A 232 50.50 -14.75 12.92
N ARG A 233 50.71 -14.28 11.69
CA ARG A 233 51.94 -13.60 11.26
C ARG A 233 51.88 -12.10 11.55
N TRP A 234 50.75 -11.55 12.00
CA TRP A 234 50.55 -10.12 12.35
C TRP A 234 49.61 -9.94 13.55
N PRO A 235 49.92 -10.54 14.72
CA PRO A 235 48.99 -10.59 15.86
C PRO A 235 48.70 -9.21 16.45
N GLU A 236 49.58 -8.22 16.30
CA GLU A 236 49.36 -6.86 16.75
C GLU A 236 48.17 -6.21 16.08
N SER A 237 47.92 -6.49 14.79
CA SER A 237 46.78 -5.97 14.07
C SER A 237 45.43 -6.45 14.67
N VAL A 238 45.40 -7.67 15.20
CA VAL A 238 44.22 -8.21 15.92
C VAL A 238 44.04 -7.50 17.28
N VAL A 239 45.13 -7.30 18.04
CA VAL A 239 45.11 -6.59 19.32
C VAL A 239 44.61 -5.15 19.11
N ASN A 240 45.01 -4.48 18.03
CA ASN A 240 44.60 -3.13 17.69
C ASN A 240 43.09 -3.04 17.36
N THR A 241 42.42 -4.13 16.92
CA THR A 241 40.95 -4.14 16.78
C THR A 241 40.25 -3.83 18.11
N GLN A 242 40.75 -4.44 19.19
CA GLN A 242 40.17 -4.22 20.51
C GLN A 242 40.43 -2.78 21.00
N LYS A 243 41.68 -2.30 20.88
CA LYS A 243 42.02 -0.90 21.26
C LYS A 243 41.15 0.13 20.52
N LEU A 244 40.94 -0.10 19.23
CA LEU A 244 40.07 0.76 18.41
C LEU A 244 38.62 0.67 18.86
N ALA A 245 38.11 -0.53 19.15
CA ALA A 245 36.77 -0.70 19.65
C ALA A 245 36.52 -0.01 21.00
N GLU A 246 37.53 0.05 21.88
CA GLU A 246 37.46 0.78 23.15
C GLU A 246 37.28 2.29 22.97
N LYS A 247 37.92 2.86 21.95
CA LYS A 247 37.83 4.30 21.59
C LYS A 247 36.48 4.70 20.98
N CYS A 248 35.73 3.75 20.41
CA CYS A 248 34.46 4.03 19.73
C CYS A 248 33.28 3.83 20.68
N ARG A 249 32.48 4.89 20.90
CA ARG A 249 31.26 4.81 21.71
C ARG A 249 30.21 5.78 21.21
N VAL A 250 29.09 5.24 20.78
CA VAL A 250 27.88 5.99 20.39
C VAL A 250 26.71 5.42 21.17
N ASP A 251 25.98 6.29 21.83
CA ASP A 251 24.78 5.94 22.57
C ASP A 251 23.56 6.65 21.93
N PHE A 252 22.49 5.91 21.67
CA PHE A 252 21.21 6.46 21.24
C PHE A 252 20.30 6.63 22.46
N ASP A 253 19.80 7.82 22.68
CA ASP A 253 18.74 8.04 23.66
C ASP A 253 17.40 7.60 23.05
N LEU A 254 16.98 6.39 23.40
CA LEU A 254 15.71 5.81 22.94
C LEU A 254 14.51 6.28 23.78
N GLN A 255 14.71 7.16 24.76
CA GLN A 255 13.65 7.77 25.56
C GLN A 255 13.44 9.26 25.22
N ALA A 256 14.34 9.85 24.42
CA ALA A 256 14.22 11.25 23.97
C ALA A 256 12.89 11.47 23.22
N ARG A 257 12.38 12.69 23.28
CA ARG A 257 11.21 13.14 22.53
C ARG A 257 11.58 14.36 21.71
N PHE A 258 11.45 14.27 20.40
CA PHE A 258 11.77 15.36 19.46
C PHE A 258 10.47 15.93 18.87
N LEU A 259 9.64 16.52 19.75
CA LEU A 259 8.38 17.12 19.31
C LEU A 259 8.63 18.53 18.78
N PRO A 260 8.09 18.90 17.61
CA PRO A 260 8.11 20.26 17.13
C PRO A 260 7.21 21.16 17.98
N ALA A 261 7.59 22.40 18.23
CA ALA A 261 6.76 23.40 18.88
C ALA A 261 5.84 24.08 17.87
N TYR A 262 4.59 24.32 18.24
CA TYR A 262 3.64 25.10 17.46
C TYR A 262 3.94 26.60 17.61
N PRO A 263 4.02 27.38 16.52
CA PRO A 263 4.21 28.83 16.62
C PRO A 263 2.92 29.50 17.14
N LEU A 264 2.94 29.91 18.40
CA LEU A 264 1.82 30.53 19.08
C LEU A 264 1.48 31.92 18.50
N PRO A 265 0.21 32.33 18.46
CA PRO A 265 -0.21 33.69 18.11
C PRO A 265 0.26 34.73 19.16
N SER A 266 0.41 35.98 18.76
CA SER A 266 0.76 37.06 19.65
C SER A 266 -0.27 37.21 20.79
N GLY A 267 0.19 37.26 22.04
CA GLY A 267 -0.66 37.38 23.22
C GLY A 267 -1.10 36.06 23.86
N VAL A 268 -0.62 34.91 23.35
CA VAL A 268 -0.79 33.59 23.96
C VAL A 268 0.53 33.13 24.54
N GLU A 269 0.54 32.76 25.83
CA GLU A 269 1.78 32.43 26.53
C GLU A 269 2.18 30.94 26.41
N THR A 270 1.20 30.02 26.41
CA THR A 270 1.48 28.58 26.39
C THR A 270 0.62 27.82 25.39
N PRO A 271 1.12 26.68 24.85
CA PRO A 271 0.34 25.80 23.97
C PRO A 271 -0.92 25.24 24.64
N GLU A 272 -0.86 24.96 25.95
CA GLU A 272 -1.96 24.47 26.76
C GLU A 272 -3.14 25.47 26.76
N GLN A 273 -2.87 26.75 27.09
CA GLN A 273 -3.92 27.78 27.10
C GLN A 273 -4.56 27.94 25.74
N TYR A 274 -3.76 27.87 24.66
CA TYR A 274 -4.29 28.01 23.30
C TYR A 274 -5.13 26.80 22.91
N LEU A 275 -4.69 25.59 23.21
CA LEU A 275 -5.44 24.38 22.97
C LEU A 275 -6.78 24.38 23.70
N GLN A 276 -6.76 24.74 25.01
CA GLN A 276 -7.95 24.84 25.83
C GLN A 276 -8.96 25.86 25.25
N ALA A 277 -8.50 27.04 24.86
CA ALA A 277 -9.37 28.06 24.27
C ALA A 277 -10.02 27.60 22.96
N LEU A 278 -9.26 26.95 22.08
CA LEU A 278 -9.77 26.39 20.84
C LEU A 278 -10.80 25.28 21.10
N CYS A 279 -10.54 24.40 22.08
CA CYS A 279 -11.44 23.31 22.43
C CYS A 279 -12.75 23.81 23.03
N LEU A 280 -12.73 24.83 23.88
CA LEU A 280 -13.96 25.43 24.45
C LEU A 280 -14.80 26.10 23.37
N ALA A 281 -14.16 26.84 22.45
CA ALA A 281 -14.84 27.42 21.30
C ALA A 281 -15.43 26.33 20.38
N GLY A 282 -14.69 25.24 20.18
CA GLY A 282 -15.13 24.09 19.41
C GLY A 282 -16.28 23.33 20.07
N LEU A 283 -16.24 23.12 21.37
CA LEU A 283 -17.29 22.47 22.14
C LEU A 283 -18.63 23.22 21.99
N LYS A 284 -18.57 24.55 22.17
CA LYS A 284 -19.75 25.41 21.97
C LYS A 284 -20.27 25.34 20.52
N LYS A 285 -19.37 25.31 19.53
CA LYS A 285 -19.77 25.20 18.13
C LYS A 285 -20.41 23.85 17.81
N ARG A 286 -19.96 22.75 18.43
CA ARG A 286 -20.45 21.39 18.17
C ARG A 286 -21.77 21.10 18.83
N PHE A 287 -21.95 21.53 20.09
CA PHE A 287 -23.09 21.13 20.92
C PHE A 287 -24.09 22.28 21.20
N GLY A 288 -23.69 23.52 20.97
CA GLY A 288 -24.52 24.69 21.32
C GLY A 288 -24.55 24.91 22.84
N GLU A 289 -25.45 24.23 23.57
CA GLU A 289 -25.45 24.18 25.03
C GLU A 289 -24.54 23.07 25.52
N ILE A 290 -23.66 23.36 26.49
CA ILE A 290 -22.66 22.46 27.01
C ILE A 290 -23.18 21.80 28.28
N THR A 291 -23.24 20.47 28.32
CA THR A 291 -23.59 19.73 29.54
C THR A 291 -22.40 19.58 30.48
N PRO A 292 -22.62 19.38 31.80
CA PRO A 292 -21.53 19.11 32.76
C PRO A 292 -20.67 17.92 32.34
N GLU A 293 -21.26 16.83 31.84
CA GLU A 293 -20.56 15.64 31.39
C GLU A 293 -19.59 15.92 30.22
N GLN A 294 -20.05 16.72 29.24
CA GLN A 294 -19.21 17.15 28.12
C GLN A 294 -18.03 17.99 28.57
N TYR A 295 -18.29 18.91 29.52
CA TYR A 295 -17.25 19.77 30.06
C TYR A 295 -16.20 18.97 30.89
N GLU A 296 -16.65 18.08 31.79
CA GLU A 296 -15.78 17.23 32.60
C GLU A 296 -14.92 16.31 31.73
N ARG A 297 -15.51 15.70 30.70
CA ARG A 297 -14.78 14.89 29.74
C ARG A 297 -13.73 15.69 28.99
N LEU A 298 -14.04 16.90 28.56
CA LEU A 298 -13.08 17.78 27.87
C LEU A 298 -11.92 18.15 28.79
N GLN A 299 -12.21 18.53 30.04
CA GLN A 299 -11.18 18.89 31.02
C GLN A 299 -10.26 17.70 31.33
N TYR A 300 -10.82 16.52 31.51
CA TYR A 300 -10.06 15.30 31.70
C TYR A 300 -9.10 15.03 30.54
N GLU A 301 -9.59 15.06 29.29
CA GLU A 301 -8.75 14.83 28.12
C GLU A 301 -7.64 15.87 27.98
N LEU A 302 -7.94 17.16 28.19
CA LEU A 302 -6.96 18.24 28.16
C LEU A 302 -5.85 18.04 29.22
N GLN A 303 -6.25 17.64 30.44
CA GLN A 303 -5.29 17.38 31.52
C GLN A 303 -4.36 16.20 31.17
N VAL A 304 -4.90 15.12 30.57
CA VAL A 304 -4.07 14.00 30.11
C VAL A 304 -3.13 14.41 29.00
N ILE A 305 -3.61 15.15 27.98
CA ILE A 305 -2.80 15.64 26.86
C ILE A 305 -1.65 16.51 27.37
N ASP A 306 -1.93 17.41 28.32
CA ASP A 306 -0.94 18.30 28.90
C ASP A 306 0.10 17.53 29.72
N SER A 307 -0.33 16.65 30.62
CA SER A 307 0.57 15.83 31.46
C SER A 307 1.51 14.94 30.62
N MET A 308 1.08 14.55 29.42
CA MET A 308 1.88 13.77 28.48
C MET A 308 2.73 14.63 27.52
N GLY A 309 2.57 15.98 27.53
CA GLY A 309 3.32 16.92 26.73
C GLY A 309 2.95 16.94 25.24
N PHE A 310 1.66 16.71 24.89
CA PHE A 310 1.21 16.62 23.49
C PHE A 310 0.39 17.83 23.01
N ASN A 311 0.37 18.96 23.74
CA ASN A 311 -0.37 20.15 23.34
C ASN A 311 0.05 20.65 21.95
N ASP A 312 1.34 20.81 21.69
CA ASP A 312 1.87 21.21 20.40
C ASP A 312 1.47 20.27 19.27
N TYR A 313 1.46 18.96 19.54
CA TYR A 313 1.05 17.96 18.55
C TYR A 313 -0.38 18.18 18.07
N PHE A 314 -1.33 18.35 19.02
CA PHE A 314 -2.72 18.61 18.67
C PHE A 314 -2.89 19.94 17.92
N LEU A 315 -2.14 20.97 18.31
CA LEU A 315 -2.15 22.26 17.62
C LEU A 315 -1.61 22.17 16.18
N ILE A 316 -0.55 21.43 15.96
CA ILE A 316 0.01 21.19 14.62
C ILE A 316 -1.00 20.44 13.73
N VAL A 317 -1.63 19.39 14.27
CA VAL A 317 -2.66 18.63 13.55
C VAL A 317 -3.86 19.49 13.23
N TRP A 318 -4.36 20.26 14.20
CA TRP A 318 -5.46 21.21 13.99
C TRP A 318 -5.13 22.24 12.91
N ASP A 319 -3.92 22.77 12.89
CA ASP A 319 -3.50 23.81 11.98
C ASP A 319 -3.57 23.39 10.50
N PHE A 320 -3.00 22.26 10.15
CA PHE A 320 -3.05 21.83 8.75
C PHE A 320 -4.45 21.31 8.34
N ILE A 321 -5.26 20.80 9.28
CA ILE A 321 -6.67 20.49 9.01
C ILE A 321 -7.44 21.77 8.77
N ARG A 322 -7.19 22.82 9.56
CA ARG A 322 -7.78 24.16 9.34
C ARG A 322 -7.40 24.71 7.96
N PHE A 323 -6.11 24.59 7.57
CA PHE A 323 -5.67 24.97 6.23
C PHE A 323 -6.42 24.19 5.14
N ALA A 324 -6.51 22.87 5.28
CA ALA A 324 -7.19 22.02 4.30
C ALA A 324 -8.65 22.42 4.12
N ARG A 325 -9.38 22.62 5.22
CA ARG A 325 -10.79 23.05 5.18
C ARG A 325 -10.99 24.44 4.60
N HIS A 326 -10.12 25.39 4.95
CA HIS A 326 -10.18 26.74 4.39
C HIS A 326 -9.98 26.75 2.87
N ASN A 327 -9.16 25.85 2.37
CA ASN A 327 -8.92 25.64 0.94
C ASN A 327 -9.87 24.62 0.30
N GLN A 328 -10.95 24.25 0.97
CA GLN A 328 -11.94 23.28 0.48
C GLN A 328 -11.33 21.92 0.08
N ILE A 329 -10.27 21.49 0.77
CA ILE A 329 -9.69 20.13 0.64
C ILE A 329 -10.51 19.22 1.56
N ALA A 330 -11.06 18.12 1.01
CA ALA A 330 -11.89 17.21 1.79
C ALA A 330 -11.03 16.40 2.79
N ILE A 331 -11.49 16.42 4.04
CA ILE A 331 -10.89 15.67 5.16
C ILE A 331 -11.91 14.65 5.64
N GLY A 332 -11.45 13.43 5.92
CA GLY A 332 -12.28 12.34 6.43
C GLY A 332 -12.82 12.59 7.84
N PRO A 333 -13.82 11.81 8.29
CA PRO A 333 -14.45 11.95 9.61
C PRO A 333 -13.54 11.53 10.77
N GLY A 334 -12.33 11.10 10.47
CA GLY A 334 -11.36 10.55 11.40
C GLY A 334 -11.07 9.08 11.12
N ARG A 335 -10.06 8.57 11.81
CA ARG A 335 -9.57 7.21 11.62
C ARG A 335 -8.88 6.70 12.90
N GLY A 336 -8.87 5.39 13.07
CA GLY A 336 -8.17 4.78 14.18
C GLY A 336 -8.75 5.13 15.54
N SER A 337 -7.89 5.26 16.53
CA SER A 337 -8.30 5.53 17.92
C SER A 337 -8.55 7.01 18.22
N ALA A 338 -8.01 7.93 17.43
CA ALA A 338 -8.17 9.38 17.64
C ALA A 338 -9.64 9.84 17.61
N VAL A 339 -10.53 9.09 16.94
CA VAL A 339 -11.98 9.32 16.93
C VAL A 339 -12.61 9.20 18.33
N GLY A 340 -11.96 8.54 19.29
CA GLY A 340 -12.40 8.46 20.67
C GLY A 340 -12.11 9.71 21.50
N SER A 341 -11.46 10.73 20.95
CA SER A 341 -11.12 11.97 21.65
C SER A 341 -12.12 13.09 21.41
N LEU A 342 -12.67 13.65 22.50
CA LEU A 342 -13.52 14.83 22.47
C LEU A 342 -12.73 16.09 22.09
N VAL A 343 -11.46 16.18 22.51
CA VAL A 343 -10.54 17.26 22.08
C VAL A 343 -10.38 17.23 20.58
N ALA A 344 -10.12 16.08 19.97
CA ALA A 344 -10.01 15.94 18.50
C ALA A 344 -11.32 16.33 17.78
N TYR A 345 -12.47 15.99 18.36
CA TYR A 345 -13.78 16.37 17.81
C TYR A 345 -14.01 17.87 17.90
N CYS A 346 -13.73 18.50 19.03
CA CYS A 346 -13.84 19.95 19.23
C CYS A 346 -12.94 20.74 18.28
N LEU A 347 -11.71 20.30 18.09
CA LEU A 347 -10.76 20.89 17.12
C LEU A 347 -11.17 20.66 15.66
N GLY A 348 -12.13 19.78 15.42
CA GLY A 348 -12.53 19.37 14.09
C GLY A 348 -11.49 18.46 13.41
N ILE A 349 -10.59 17.85 14.15
CA ILE A 349 -9.69 16.78 13.66
C ILE A 349 -10.52 15.57 13.26
N THR A 350 -11.53 15.23 14.06
CA THR A 350 -12.50 14.19 13.76
C THR A 350 -13.90 14.76 13.60
N ASN A 351 -14.82 13.99 13.00
CA ASN A 351 -16.20 14.42 12.72
C ASN A 351 -17.26 13.44 13.29
N CYS A 352 -16.85 12.52 14.16
CA CYS A 352 -17.74 11.62 14.90
C CYS A 352 -17.75 12.06 16.37
N ASP A 353 -18.92 12.19 16.95
CA ASP A 353 -19.08 12.50 18.38
C ASP A 353 -18.69 11.27 19.23
N PRO A 354 -17.60 11.33 20.02
CA PRO A 354 -17.18 10.20 20.82
C PRO A 354 -18.14 9.86 21.97
N LEU A 355 -18.96 10.82 22.42
CA LEU A 355 -19.94 10.59 23.49
C LEU A 355 -21.17 9.87 22.95
N GLU A 356 -21.69 10.27 21.82
CA GLU A 356 -22.84 9.64 21.14
C GLU A 356 -22.59 8.14 20.92
N TYR A 357 -21.37 7.79 20.46
CA TYR A 357 -21.03 6.39 20.15
C TYR A 357 -20.35 5.65 21.32
N GLY A 358 -20.21 6.25 22.52
CA GLY A 358 -19.60 5.65 23.70
C GLY A 358 -18.15 5.22 23.44
N LEU A 359 -17.35 6.09 22.79
CA LEU A 359 -15.94 5.83 22.47
C LEU A 359 -15.03 6.21 23.64
N LEU A 360 -13.96 5.42 23.85
CA LEU A 360 -13.06 5.57 24.97
C LEU A 360 -11.79 6.33 24.58
N PHE A 361 -11.46 7.39 25.33
CA PHE A 361 -10.26 8.20 25.13
C PHE A 361 -8.98 7.42 25.46
N GLU A 362 -9.01 6.57 26.50
CA GLU A 362 -7.88 5.79 26.97
C GLU A 362 -7.40 4.76 25.93
N ARG A 363 -8.25 4.43 24.96
CA ARG A 363 -7.87 3.64 23.80
C ARG A 363 -6.93 4.41 22.86
N PHE A 364 -7.03 5.73 22.82
CA PHE A 364 -6.19 6.65 22.05
C PHE A 364 -4.98 7.10 22.87
N LEU A 365 -5.20 7.81 23.99
CA LEU A 365 -4.14 8.23 24.92
C LEU A 365 -4.40 7.65 26.30
N ASN A 366 -3.39 7.01 26.85
CA ASN A 366 -3.46 6.36 28.15
C ASN A 366 -2.33 6.88 29.04
N PRO A 367 -2.63 7.58 30.15
CA PRO A 367 -1.61 8.13 31.05
C PRO A 367 -0.77 7.05 31.76
N GLU A 368 -1.33 5.82 31.92
CA GLU A 368 -0.62 4.69 32.51
C GLU A 368 0.35 4.02 31.51
N ARG A 369 0.42 4.52 30.30
CA ARG A 369 1.28 4.00 29.24
C ARG A 369 2.00 5.12 28.50
N ILE A 370 3.32 5.07 28.52
CA ILE A 370 4.15 5.97 27.72
C ILE A 370 4.14 5.53 26.25
N SER A 371 3.33 6.18 25.42
CA SER A 371 3.33 5.98 23.97
C SER A 371 3.04 7.31 23.26
N LEU A 372 3.65 7.49 22.10
CA LEU A 372 3.35 8.64 21.25
C LEU A 372 1.91 8.52 20.69
N PRO A 373 1.17 9.65 20.55
CA PRO A 373 -0.12 9.67 19.89
C PRO A 373 0.05 9.42 18.39
N ASP A 374 -0.94 8.77 17.79
CA ASP A 374 -0.97 8.52 16.35
C ASP A 374 -2.32 8.99 15.80
N ILE A 375 -2.34 10.20 15.22
CA ILE A 375 -3.52 10.77 14.57
C ILE A 375 -3.33 10.63 13.06
N ASP A 376 -3.87 9.55 12.52
CA ASP A 376 -3.97 9.34 11.08
C ASP A 376 -5.03 10.25 10.47
N ILE A 377 -4.75 10.87 9.34
CA ILE A 377 -5.68 11.79 8.67
C ILE A 377 -5.92 11.34 7.24
N ASP A 378 -7.19 11.06 6.96
CA ASP A 378 -7.65 10.80 5.60
C ASP A 378 -7.89 12.13 4.88
N ILE A 379 -7.22 12.35 3.76
CA ILE A 379 -7.30 13.54 2.91
C ILE A 379 -7.70 13.08 1.51
N GLU A 380 -8.43 13.90 0.75
CA GLU A 380 -8.69 13.60 -0.66
C GLU A 380 -7.36 13.39 -1.41
N ASP A 381 -7.27 12.31 -2.17
CA ASP A 381 -6.00 11.89 -2.78
C ASP A 381 -5.49 12.88 -3.85
N GLU A 382 -6.39 13.61 -4.51
CA GLU A 382 -6.06 14.54 -5.60
C GLU A 382 -5.32 15.79 -5.11
N ARG A 383 -5.61 16.27 -3.89
CA ARG A 383 -5.05 17.52 -3.35
C ARG A 383 -4.24 17.34 -2.06
N ARG A 384 -3.93 16.09 -1.70
CA ARG A 384 -3.12 15.77 -0.52
C ARG A 384 -1.77 16.49 -0.53
N GLN A 385 -1.14 16.59 -1.69
CA GLN A 385 0.18 17.23 -1.83
C GLN A 385 0.16 18.70 -1.41
N GLU A 386 -0.91 19.42 -1.65
CA GLU A 386 -1.06 20.82 -1.23
C GLU A 386 -0.97 20.99 0.30
N VAL A 387 -1.51 20.03 1.06
CA VAL A 387 -1.41 20.04 2.53
C VAL A 387 0.02 19.77 2.99
N ILE A 388 0.73 18.83 2.34
CA ILE A 388 2.14 18.53 2.63
C ILE A 388 3.01 19.76 2.33
N ASP A 389 2.76 20.43 1.21
CA ASP A 389 3.52 21.64 0.81
C ASP A 389 3.27 22.79 1.77
N TYR A 390 2.04 22.97 2.26
CA TYR A 390 1.73 23.92 3.33
C TYR A 390 2.53 23.64 4.62
N VAL A 391 2.57 22.38 5.06
CA VAL A 391 3.34 21.97 6.24
C VAL A 391 4.84 22.25 6.04
N ARG A 392 5.38 21.94 4.86
CA ARG A 392 6.77 22.24 4.52
C ARG A 392 7.06 23.74 4.53
N GLN A 393 6.17 24.54 3.99
CA GLN A 393 6.33 26.00 3.96
C GLN A 393 6.26 26.60 5.37
N LYS A 394 5.32 26.13 6.20
CA LYS A 394 5.07 26.68 7.53
C LYS A 394 6.14 26.29 8.55
N TYR A 395 6.52 25.00 8.57
CA TYR A 395 7.43 24.46 9.58
C TYR A 395 8.90 24.43 9.12
N GLY A 396 9.19 24.68 7.85
CA GLY A 396 10.50 24.69 7.24
C GLY A 396 10.81 23.43 6.42
N ALA A 397 11.26 23.62 5.19
CA ALA A 397 11.53 22.53 4.24
C ALA A 397 12.63 21.57 4.75
N GLU A 398 13.57 22.05 5.56
CA GLU A 398 14.64 21.26 6.18
C GLU A 398 14.20 20.48 7.42
N ARG A 399 13.00 20.75 7.94
CA ARG A 399 12.42 20.09 9.11
C ARG A 399 11.34 19.08 8.75
N VAL A 400 10.89 19.07 7.49
CA VAL A 400 9.79 18.21 7.02
C VAL A 400 10.29 17.25 5.96
N VAL A 401 10.35 15.97 6.28
CA VAL A 401 10.86 14.93 5.40
C VAL A 401 9.92 13.73 5.36
N HIS A 402 9.92 13.02 4.25
CA HIS A 402 9.18 11.74 4.14
C HIS A 402 9.88 10.61 4.90
N ILE A 403 9.12 9.63 5.34
CA ILE A 403 9.65 8.41 5.94
C ILE A 403 10.05 7.44 4.83
N ALA A 404 11.21 6.76 5.00
CA ALA A 404 11.61 5.69 4.11
C ALA A 404 10.86 4.38 4.39
N THR A 405 10.66 3.61 3.34
CA THR A 405 10.30 2.19 3.41
C THR A 405 11.22 1.37 2.52
N PHE A 406 11.38 0.10 2.84
CA PHE A 406 12.17 -0.82 2.01
C PHE A 406 11.24 -1.79 1.30
N GLY A 407 11.28 -1.75 -0.03
CA GLY A 407 10.73 -2.84 -0.84
C GLY A 407 11.60 -4.08 -0.65
N THR A 408 10.99 -5.22 -0.39
CA THR A 408 11.69 -6.49 -0.18
C THR A 408 11.46 -7.45 -1.34
N PHE A 409 12.33 -8.44 -1.45
CA PHE A 409 12.11 -9.57 -2.35
C PHE A 409 10.97 -10.43 -1.82
N ALA A 410 9.73 -10.15 -2.26
CA ALA A 410 8.56 -10.94 -1.90
C ALA A 410 8.65 -12.36 -2.50
N THR A 411 8.02 -13.34 -1.85
CA THR A 411 8.08 -14.78 -2.11
C THR A 411 8.11 -15.15 -3.61
N LYS A 412 7.08 -14.82 -4.34
CA LYS A 412 6.99 -15.11 -5.78
C LYS A 412 7.96 -14.29 -6.62
N ALA A 413 8.18 -13.03 -6.23
CA ALA A 413 9.08 -12.13 -6.94
C ALA A 413 10.54 -12.57 -6.80
N ALA A 414 10.97 -13.01 -5.60
CA ALA A 414 12.30 -13.53 -5.36
C ALA A 414 12.60 -14.71 -6.29
N PHE A 415 11.74 -15.71 -6.34
CA PHE A 415 11.96 -16.89 -7.18
C PHE A 415 11.98 -16.53 -8.68
N ARG A 416 11.07 -15.68 -9.13
CA ARG A 416 11.05 -15.23 -10.54
C ARG A 416 12.28 -14.41 -10.92
N GLU A 417 12.72 -13.52 -10.04
CA GLU A 417 13.87 -12.64 -10.32
C GLU A 417 15.16 -13.44 -10.40
N VAL A 418 15.41 -14.36 -9.44
CA VAL A 418 16.56 -15.26 -9.48
C VAL A 418 16.53 -16.12 -10.76
N ALA A 419 15.35 -16.68 -11.10
CA ALA A 419 15.19 -17.46 -12.33
C ALA A 419 15.51 -16.63 -13.58
N ARG A 420 15.08 -15.36 -13.62
CA ARG A 420 15.34 -14.44 -14.74
C ARG A 420 16.81 -14.12 -14.91
N ILE A 421 17.53 -13.87 -13.80
CA ILE A 421 18.97 -13.59 -13.79
C ILE A 421 19.76 -14.82 -14.24
N LEU A 422 19.31 -16.02 -13.83
CA LEU A 422 19.93 -17.31 -14.18
C LEU A 422 19.41 -17.86 -15.52
N GLU A 423 18.87 -17.02 -16.40
CA GLU A 423 18.48 -17.33 -17.78
C GLU A 423 17.38 -18.40 -17.94
N ALA A 424 16.46 -18.49 -16.96
CA ALA A 424 15.28 -19.33 -17.10
C ALA A 424 14.47 -18.97 -18.36
N SER A 425 13.94 -19.99 -19.05
CA SER A 425 13.12 -19.79 -20.23
C SER A 425 11.78 -19.09 -19.89
N PRO A 426 11.15 -18.40 -20.86
CA PRO A 426 9.83 -17.77 -20.65
C PRO A 426 8.76 -18.74 -20.13
N LYS A 427 8.83 -20.02 -20.55
CA LYS A 427 7.94 -21.08 -20.05
C LYS A 427 8.15 -21.35 -18.56
N GLN A 428 9.38 -21.50 -18.12
CA GLN A 428 9.71 -21.70 -16.69
C GLN A 428 9.25 -20.51 -15.83
N LEU A 429 9.47 -19.28 -16.29
CA LEU A 429 9.00 -18.08 -15.59
C LEU A 429 7.45 -18.03 -15.48
N ALA A 430 6.75 -18.46 -16.52
CA ALA A 430 5.30 -18.59 -16.50
C ALA A 430 4.82 -19.69 -15.53
N ASP A 431 5.49 -20.83 -15.51
CA ASP A 431 5.16 -21.95 -14.63
C ASP A 431 5.38 -21.59 -13.15
N ILE A 432 6.50 -20.93 -12.80
CA ILE A 432 6.72 -20.36 -11.45
C ILE A 432 5.54 -19.45 -11.06
N SER A 433 5.11 -18.58 -12.00
CA SER A 433 4.04 -17.60 -11.73
C SER A 433 2.68 -18.26 -11.49
N LYS A 434 2.43 -19.43 -12.07
CA LYS A 434 1.19 -20.21 -11.89
C LYS A 434 1.20 -21.03 -10.61
N VAL A 435 2.34 -21.60 -10.26
CA VAL A 435 2.47 -22.56 -9.15
C VAL A 435 2.42 -21.86 -7.79
N ILE A 436 2.99 -20.65 -7.66
CA ILE A 436 3.02 -19.90 -6.39
C ILE A 436 1.90 -18.84 -6.40
N PRO A 437 0.82 -19.04 -5.61
CA PRO A 437 -0.21 -18.03 -5.43
C PRO A 437 0.31 -16.86 -4.59
N GLY A 438 -0.27 -15.68 -4.77
CA GLY A 438 0.13 -14.47 -4.03
C GLY A 438 -0.19 -14.50 -2.53
N THR A 439 -0.95 -15.49 -2.06
CA THR A 439 -1.36 -15.65 -0.66
C THR A 439 -0.35 -16.40 0.22
N VAL A 440 0.69 -16.98 -0.37
CA VAL A 440 1.71 -17.74 0.37
C VAL A 440 2.72 -16.78 0.99
N GLY A 441 2.97 -16.94 2.28
CA GLY A 441 3.80 -16.02 3.08
C GLY A 441 5.31 -16.18 2.88
N SER A 442 5.80 -17.39 2.51
CA SER A 442 7.21 -17.64 2.25
C SER A 442 7.45 -18.79 1.27
N LEU A 443 8.64 -18.85 0.67
CA LEU A 443 9.08 -19.97 -0.19
C LEU A 443 9.14 -21.28 0.58
N GLU A 444 9.52 -21.24 1.86
CA GLU A 444 9.50 -22.42 2.72
C GLU A 444 8.09 -22.94 2.92
N GLN A 445 7.14 -22.07 3.26
CA GLN A 445 5.73 -22.43 3.38
C GLN A 445 5.18 -22.95 2.03
N ALA A 446 5.56 -22.32 0.90
CA ALA A 446 5.20 -22.79 -0.43
C ALA A 446 5.68 -24.21 -0.68
N TYR A 447 6.92 -24.51 -0.33
CA TYR A 447 7.50 -25.86 -0.46
C TYR A 447 6.73 -26.89 0.37
N GLN A 448 6.38 -26.56 1.61
CA GLN A 448 5.64 -27.44 2.51
C GLN A 448 4.20 -27.68 2.07
N THR A 449 3.52 -26.66 1.56
CA THR A 449 2.07 -26.70 1.30
C THR A 449 1.68 -27.01 -0.15
N LEU A 450 2.57 -26.77 -1.14
CA LEU A 450 2.24 -26.88 -2.56
C LEU A 450 2.87 -28.12 -3.22
N PRO A 451 2.13 -29.24 -3.43
CA PRO A 451 2.66 -30.45 -4.08
C PRO A 451 3.17 -30.19 -5.50
N GLN A 452 2.53 -29.25 -6.23
CA GLN A 452 2.94 -28.88 -7.59
C GLN A 452 4.33 -28.22 -7.63
N LEU A 453 4.65 -27.39 -6.62
CA LEU A 453 5.98 -26.81 -6.49
C LEU A 453 7.03 -27.89 -6.25
N ARG A 454 6.80 -28.79 -5.30
CA ARG A 454 7.72 -29.91 -5.03
C ARG A 454 7.99 -30.74 -6.28
N LYS A 455 6.93 -31.06 -7.03
CA LYS A 455 7.05 -31.80 -8.29
C LYS A 455 7.90 -31.04 -9.31
N MET A 456 7.63 -29.75 -9.52
CA MET A 456 8.39 -28.90 -10.45
C MET A 456 9.89 -28.85 -10.08
N LEU A 457 10.20 -28.76 -8.78
CA LEU A 457 11.59 -28.72 -8.28
C LEU A 457 12.27 -30.08 -8.40
N SER A 458 11.56 -31.20 -8.21
CA SER A 458 12.12 -32.55 -8.37
C SER A 458 12.38 -32.94 -9.84
N GLU A 459 11.62 -32.37 -10.77
CA GLU A 459 11.77 -32.60 -12.21
C GLU A 459 12.86 -31.73 -12.87
N SER A 460 13.35 -30.68 -12.18
CA SER A 460 14.36 -29.76 -12.72
C SER A 460 15.43 -29.39 -11.70
N GLN A 461 16.64 -29.91 -11.84
CA GLN A 461 17.79 -29.53 -11.01
C GLN A 461 18.07 -28.02 -11.10
N PHE A 462 17.90 -27.42 -12.30
CA PHE A 462 18.02 -26.00 -12.50
C PHE A 462 17.03 -25.21 -11.59
N LEU A 463 15.73 -25.49 -11.66
CA LEU A 463 14.73 -24.80 -10.85
C LEU A 463 14.90 -25.07 -9.36
N ASN A 464 15.38 -26.25 -8.98
CA ASN A 464 15.70 -26.53 -7.58
C ASN A 464 16.84 -25.63 -7.08
N ARG A 465 17.93 -25.51 -7.85
CA ARG A 465 19.05 -24.62 -7.48
C ARG A 465 18.61 -23.15 -7.42
N VAL A 466 17.84 -22.68 -8.40
CA VAL A 466 17.22 -21.35 -8.41
C VAL A 466 16.37 -21.14 -7.15
N PHE A 467 15.60 -22.14 -6.75
CA PHE A 467 14.76 -22.08 -5.56
C PHE A 467 15.57 -21.94 -4.27
N GLN A 468 16.67 -22.72 -4.13
CA GLN A 468 17.56 -22.62 -2.97
C GLN A 468 18.19 -21.22 -2.84
N ILE A 469 18.64 -20.63 -3.96
CA ILE A 469 19.16 -19.26 -3.98
C ILE A 469 18.08 -18.26 -3.65
N ALA A 470 16.87 -18.42 -4.20
CA ALA A 470 15.74 -17.52 -3.96
C ALA A 470 15.31 -17.48 -2.48
N ARG A 471 15.38 -18.61 -1.76
CA ARG A 471 15.12 -18.68 -0.31
C ARG A 471 16.07 -17.80 0.51
N GLN A 472 17.32 -17.68 0.09
CA GLN A 472 18.32 -16.86 0.78
C GLN A 472 18.09 -15.34 0.55
N ILE A 473 17.55 -14.99 -0.62
CA ILE A 473 17.26 -13.60 -1.00
C ILE A 473 15.88 -13.15 -0.50
N GLU A 474 14.93 -14.08 -0.33
CA GLU A 474 13.57 -13.77 0.11
C GLU A 474 13.56 -12.90 1.37
N GLY A 475 12.78 -11.81 1.35
CA GLY A 475 12.63 -10.88 2.46
C GLY A 475 13.78 -9.89 2.66
N LEU A 476 14.89 -9.99 1.91
CA LEU A 476 15.95 -8.99 1.94
C LEU A 476 15.46 -7.66 1.34
N PRO A 477 15.92 -6.51 1.83
CA PRO A 477 15.69 -5.21 1.20
C PRO A 477 16.22 -5.22 -0.24
N ARG A 478 15.39 -4.75 -1.18
CA ARG A 478 15.72 -4.67 -2.61
C ARG A 478 15.96 -3.24 -3.06
N ASN A 479 15.09 -2.35 -2.65
CA ASN A 479 15.12 -0.95 -3.01
C ASN A 479 14.53 -0.09 -1.90
N VAL A 480 14.93 1.16 -1.87
CA VAL A 480 14.29 2.17 -1.03
C VAL A 480 13.05 2.71 -1.74
N SER A 481 12.02 2.95 -0.98
CA SER A 481 10.78 3.61 -1.38
C SER A 481 10.39 4.66 -0.35
N THR A 482 9.53 5.58 -0.72
CA THR A 482 8.98 6.56 0.20
C THR A 482 7.68 6.03 0.79
N HIS A 483 7.49 6.18 2.10
CA HIS A 483 6.23 5.85 2.75
C HIS A 483 5.09 6.65 2.12
N ALA A 484 3.98 5.97 1.83
CA ALA A 484 2.88 6.56 1.07
C ALA A 484 2.23 7.77 1.75
N ALA A 485 2.28 7.84 3.10
CA ALA A 485 1.54 8.82 3.90
C ALA A 485 2.40 9.55 4.94
N GLY A 486 3.41 8.88 5.50
CA GLY A 486 4.14 9.35 6.67
C GLY A 486 5.18 10.42 6.37
N ILE A 487 5.14 11.48 7.14
CA ILE A 487 6.19 12.49 7.21
C ILE A 487 6.65 12.68 8.65
N ILE A 488 7.86 13.17 8.82
CA ILE A 488 8.41 13.63 10.10
C ILE A 488 8.49 15.15 10.08
N ILE A 489 8.10 15.78 11.20
CA ILE A 489 8.30 17.20 11.45
C ILE A 489 9.29 17.32 12.61
N GLY A 490 10.47 17.86 12.34
CA GLY A 490 11.51 18.06 13.35
C GLY A 490 11.42 19.40 14.07
N ALA A 491 11.81 19.42 15.35
CA ALA A 491 11.99 20.66 16.10
C ALA A 491 13.13 21.55 15.52
N LYS A 492 14.11 20.91 14.89
CA LYS A 492 15.28 21.53 14.24
C LYS A 492 15.47 20.94 12.84
N SER A 493 16.41 21.46 12.06
CA SER A 493 16.82 20.84 10.79
C SER A 493 17.18 19.37 11.00
N LEU A 494 16.55 18.48 10.23
CA LEU A 494 16.72 17.04 10.37
C LEU A 494 18.03 16.53 9.77
N ALA A 495 18.64 17.26 8.84
CA ALA A 495 19.90 16.86 8.19
C ALA A 495 21.09 16.67 9.13
N GLY A 496 21.07 17.26 10.33
CA GLY A 496 22.10 17.08 11.37
C GLY A 496 21.71 16.08 12.47
N VAL A 497 20.49 15.54 12.42
CA VAL A 497 19.95 14.67 13.48
C VAL A 497 19.81 13.23 13.00
N ILE A 498 19.29 13.04 11.81
CA ILE A 498 19.06 11.72 11.18
C ILE A 498 19.60 11.69 9.75
N PRO A 499 20.00 10.51 9.25
CA PRO A 499 20.48 10.37 7.88
C PRO A 499 19.30 10.53 6.90
N LEU A 500 19.52 11.37 5.87
CA LEU A 500 18.55 11.65 4.81
C LEU A 500 19.01 11.10 3.47
N GLN A 501 18.06 10.90 2.55
CA GLN A 501 18.27 10.45 1.18
C GLN A 501 17.26 11.11 0.23
N GLN A 502 17.40 10.89 -1.07
CA GLN A 502 16.40 11.35 -2.05
C GLN A 502 15.04 10.69 -1.78
N GLY A 503 14.00 11.51 -1.75
CA GLY A 503 12.61 11.08 -1.64
C GLY A 503 11.85 11.26 -2.97
N MET A 504 10.52 11.33 -2.88
CA MET A 504 9.67 11.64 -4.02
C MET A 504 9.67 13.15 -4.32
N GLY A 505 9.82 13.51 -5.60
CA GLY A 505 9.88 14.90 -6.03
C GLY A 505 11.09 15.64 -5.43
N GLU A 506 10.85 16.83 -4.91
CA GLU A 506 11.89 17.67 -4.29
C GLU A 506 12.04 17.44 -2.77
N THR A 507 11.24 16.57 -2.18
CA THR A 507 11.26 16.33 -0.73
C THR A 507 12.24 15.21 -0.40
N ALA A 508 13.13 15.44 0.56
CA ALA A 508 14.01 14.41 1.10
C ALA A 508 13.20 13.33 1.86
N ALA A 509 13.78 12.12 1.95
CA ALA A 509 13.29 11.06 2.80
C ALA A 509 14.35 10.71 3.86
N THR A 510 13.91 10.12 4.99
CA THR A 510 14.81 9.54 5.97
C THR A 510 15.50 8.30 5.41
N GLN A 511 16.61 7.84 6.01
CA GLN A 511 17.15 6.49 5.78
C GLN A 511 16.59 5.47 6.80
N PHE A 512 15.98 5.94 7.86
CA PHE A 512 15.34 5.12 8.89
C PHE A 512 13.86 4.88 8.54
N THR A 513 13.36 3.71 8.88
CA THR A 513 11.95 3.40 8.77
C THR A 513 11.18 3.94 9.99
N MET A 514 9.86 3.83 9.96
CA MET A 514 8.97 4.30 11.02
C MET A 514 9.39 3.77 12.41
N ASN A 515 9.72 2.48 12.52
CA ASN A 515 10.02 1.85 13.81
C ASN A 515 11.29 2.44 14.45
N GLU A 516 12.32 2.71 13.65
CA GLU A 516 13.56 3.33 14.13
C GLU A 516 13.33 4.80 14.51
N LEU A 517 12.52 5.53 13.74
CA LEU A 517 12.18 6.93 14.04
C LEU A 517 11.37 7.07 15.32
N GLU A 518 10.38 6.18 15.53
CA GLU A 518 9.62 6.11 16.79
C GLU A 518 10.51 5.75 17.98
N ALA A 519 11.44 4.80 17.80
CA ALA A 519 12.41 4.46 18.85
C ALA A 519 13.33 5.62 19.20
N LEU A 520 13.63 6.52 18.26
CA LEU A 520 14.37 7.76 18.48
C LEU A 520 13.48 8.90 19.01
N GLY A 521 12.20 8.65 19.30
CA GLY A 521 11.27 9.64 19.86
C GLY A 521 10.78 10.69 18.86
N MET A 522 10.90 10.43 17.56
CA MET A 522 10.38 11.30 16.51
C MET A 522 8.92 11.00 16.24
N LEU A 523 8.12 12.03 16.05
CA LEU A 523 6.71 11.93 15.84
C LEU A 523 6.36 11.89 14.36
N LYS A 524 5.65 10.84 13.96
CA LYS A 524 5.11 10.66 12.63
C LYS A 524 3.79 11.43 12.47
N MET A 525 3.59 12.01 11.31
CA MET A 525 2.32 12.55 10.84
C MET A 525 1.89 11.81 9.58
N ASP A 526 0.70 11.19 9.58
CA ASP A 526 0.20 10.43 8.45
C ASP A 526 -0.85 11.20 7.65
N PHE A 527 -0.50 11.52 6.42
CA PHE A 527 -1.38 12.15 5.42
C PHE A 527 -1.84 11.07 4.42
N LEU A 528 -2.96 10.42 4.71
CA LEU A 528 -3.45 9.32 3.90
C LEU A 528 -4.35 9.82 2.77
N GLY A 529 -3.99 9.53 1.52
CA GLY A 529 -4.84 9.83 0.36
C GLY A 529 -5.99 8.84 0.26
N LEU A 530 -7.24 9.30 0.38
CA LEU A 530 -8.42 8.46 0.27
C LEU A 530 -9.29 8.88 -0.92
N ARG A 531 -9.32 8.05 -1.99
CA ARG A 531 -10.11 8.29 -3.22
C ARG A 531 -11.59 8.53 -2.98
N ASN A 532 -12.13 7.90 -1.93
CA ASN A 532 -13.55 8.05 -1.62
C ASN A 532 -13.92 9.46 -1.16
N LEU A 533 -12.98 10.19 -0.54
CA LEU A 533 -13.19 11.61 -0.20
C LEU A 533 -13.25 12.48 -1.46
N SER A 534 -12.36 12.25 -2.43
CA SER A 534 -12.42 12.92 -3.73
C SER A 534 -13.73 12.60 -4.46
N LEU A 535 -14.19 11.34 -4.39
CA LEU A 535 -15.48 10.94 -4.96
C LEU A 535 -16.65 11.68 -4.30
N ILE A 536 -16.75 11.63 -2.97
CA ILE A 536 -17.81 12.33 -2.21
C ILE A 536 -17.82 13.83 -2.57
N LYS A 537 -16.66 14.46 -2.52
CA LYS A 537 -16.52 15.89 -2.84
C LYS A 537 -17.00 16.22 -4.25
N ARG A 538 -16.56 15.47 -5.27
CA ARG A 538 -16.98 15.72 -6.65
C ARG A 538 -18.48 15.53 -6.86
N VAL A 539 -19.07 14.50 -6.21
CA VAL A 539 -20.52 14.29 -6.22
C VAL A 539 -21.24 15.47 -5.57
N VAL A 540 -20.79 15.92 -4.39
CA VAL A 540 -21.35 17.08 -3.68
C VAL A 540 -21.26 18.34 -4.56
N MET A 541 -20.12 18.63 -5.18
CA MET A 541 -19.97 19.79 -6.08
C MET A 541 -20.96 19.75 -7.25
N ARG A 542 -21.24 18.55 -7.81
CA ARG A 542 -22.26 18.43 -8.87
C ARG A 542 -23.67 18.65 -8.36
N ILE A 543 -23.98 18.18 -7.16
CA ILE A 543 -25.26 18.40 -6.50
C ILE A 543 -25.47 19.90 -6.29
N GLU A 544 -24.50 20.60 -5.71
CA GLU A 544 -24.55 22.03 -5.46
C GLU A 544 -24.70 22.83 -6.77
N ALA A 545 -23.95 22.48 -7.80
CA ALA A 545 -24.04 23.10 -9.11
C ALA A 545 -25.40 22.87 -9.78
N SER A 546 -26.03 21.72 -9.58
CA SER A 546 -27.33 21.36 -10.16
C SER A 546 -28.50 21.98 -9.38
N LEU A 547 -28.41 21.97 -8.05
CA LEU A 547 -29.48 22.50 -7.18
C LEU A 547 -29.38 24.03 -6.91
N HIS A 548 -28.24 24.64 -7.24
CA HIS A 548 -27.89 26.03 -6.90
C HIS A 548 -27.98 26.31 -5.40
N GLN A 549 -27.72 25.32 -4.56
CA GLN A 549 -27.77 25.39 -3.10
C GLN A 549 -26.57 24.63 -2.50
N SER A 550 -26.10 25.06 -1.32
CA SER A 550 -25.08 24.34 -0.57
C SER A 550 -25.62 23.01 -0.04
N PHE A 551 -24.82 21.97 -0.13
CA PHE A 551 -25.15 20.64 0.37
C PHE A 551 -24.08 20.16 1.35
N ASP A 552 -24.40 20.10 2.64
CA ASP A 552 -23.47 19.59 3.65
C ASP A 552 -23.68 18.08 3.89
N ILE A 553 -22.77 17.27 3.38
CA ILE A 553 -22.78 15.80 3.53
C ILE A 553 -22.67 15.33 5.00
N ASN A 554 -22.26 16.20 5.92
CA ASN A 554 -22.18 15.88 7.35
C ASN A 554 -23.50 16.06 8.10
N GLN A 555 -24.52 16.66 7.46
CA GLN A 555 -25.84 16.90 8.03
C GLN A 555 -26.92 15.94 7.50
N ILE A 556 -26.54 14.92 6.74
CA ILE A 556 -27.50 13.91 6.27
C ILE A 556 -28.02 13.07 7.45
N PRO A 557 -29.32 12.67 7.43
CA PRO A 557 -29.88 11.79 8.45
C PRO A 557 -29.25 10.41 8.37
N LEU A 558 -28.90 9.80 9.52
CA LEU A 558 -28.29 8.46 9.60
C LEU A 558 -29.32 7.33 9.75
N ASP A 559 -30.60 7.63 9.62
CA ASP A 559 -31.74 6.72 9.77
C ASP A 559 -32.58 6.58 8.47
N ASP A 560 -32.01 6.97 7.32
CA ASP A 560 -32.70 6.91 6.03
C ASP A 560 -33.04 5.47 5.61
N THR A 561 -34.34 5.17 5.50
CA THR A 561 -34.86 3.85 5.18
C THR A 561 -34.41 3.35 3.79
N ASN A 562 -34.29 4.25 2.79
CA ASN A 562 -33.89 3.86 1.44
C ASN A 562 -32.41 3.45 1.41
N VAL A 563 -31.57 4.10 2.23
CA VAL A 563 -30.17 3.71 2.40
C VAL A 563 -30.08 2.31 2.98
N PHE A 564 -30.85 2.01 4.03
CA PHE A 564 -30.83 0.66 4.62
C PHE A 564 -31.39 -0.40 3.67
N GLN A 565 -32.41 -0.08 2.88
CA GLN A 565 -32.90 -1.00 1.85
C GLN A 565 -31.84 -1.34 0.81
N LEU A 566 -31.07 -0.34 0.33
CA LEU A 566 -29.96 -0.57 -0.58
C LEU A 566 -28.90 -1.48 0.04
N LEU A 567 -28.57 -1.28 1.33
CA LEU A 567 -27.61 -2.11 2.07
C LEU A 567 -28.11 -3.53 2.29
N GLN A 568 -29.38 -3.73 2.66
CA GLN A 568 -30.01 -5.04 2.82
C GLN A 568 -30.03 -5.84 1.50
N GLN A 569 -30.27 -5.16 0.38
CA GLN A 569 -30.21 -5.75 -0.96
C GLN A 569 -28.76 -5.98 -1.43
N ALA A 570 -27.77 -5.48 -0.66
CA ALA A 570 -26.35 -5.54 -0.98
C ALA A 570 -25.97 -4.93 -2.34
N GLN A 571 -26.66 -3.87 -2.75
CA GLN A 571 -26.38 -3.11 -3.98
C GLN A 571 -25.23 -2.11 -3.76
N THR A 572 -24.13 -2.60 -3.19
CA THR A 572 -23.03 -1.81 -2.62
C THR A 572 -21.84 -1.59 -3.54
N THR A 573 -22.00 -1.75 -4.85
CA THR A 573 -20.95 -1.41 -5.84
C THR A 573 -20.56 0.06 -5.70
N GLY A 574 -19.24 0.34 -5.55
CA GLY A 574 -18.70 1.67 -5.37
C GLY A 574 -18.88 2.26 -3.95
N ILE A 575 -19.42 1.51 -2.99
CA ILE A 575 -19.52 1.95 -1.59
C ILE A 575 -18.32 1.42 -0.81
N PHE A 576 -17.56 2.35 -0.27
CA PHE A 576 -16.35 2.07 0.49
C PHE A 576 -16.54 0.99 1.56
N GLN A 577 -15.61 0.04 1.64
CA GLN A 577 -15.61 -1.10 2.56
C GLN A 577 -16.76 -2.11 2.39
N LEU A 578 -17.82 -1.82 1.63
CA LEU A 578 -19.01 -2.66 1.53
C LEU A 578 -19.16 -3.39 0.18
N GLU A 579 -18.21 -3.25 -0.74
CA GLU A 579 -18.37 -3.72 -2.13
C GLU A 579 -17.89 -5.16 -2.41
N SER A 580 -17.11 -5.79 -1.50
CA SER A 580 -16.63 -7.16 -1.74
C SER A 580 -17.74 -8.20 -1.69
N GLY A 581 -17.61 -9.32 -2.44
CA GLY A 581 -18.61 -10.40 -2.48
C GLY A 581 -18.99 -10.93 -1.10
N GLY A 582 -17.98 -11.19 -0.25
CA GLY A 582 -18.20 -11.66 1.10
C GLY A 582 -18.89 -10.63 2.00
N MET A 583 -18.54 -9.33 1.85
CA MET A 583 -19.22 -8.26 2.58
C MET A 583 -20.68 -8.12 2.15
N ARG A 584 -20.98 -8.25 0.86
CA ARG A 584 -22.37 -8.29 0.36
C ARG A 584 -23.16 -9.47 0.92
N ALA A 585 -22.52 -10.63 1.08
CA ALA A 585 -23.16 -11.78 1.73
C ALA A 585 -23.45 -11.50 3.21
N ALA A 586 -22.49 -10.88 3.93
CA ALA A 586 -22.70 -10.47 5.31
C ALA A 586 -23.84 -9.45 5.48
N LEU A 587 -23.92 -8.44 4.62
CA LEU A 587 -25.02 -7.46 4.62
C LEU A 587 -26.39 -8.11 4.40
N ARG A 588 -26.50 -9.06 3.45
CA ARG A 588 -27.75 -9.80 3.22
C ARG A 588 -28.14 -10.64 4.43
N GLN A 589 -27.19 -11.17 5.18
CA GLN A 589 -27.45 -11.97 6.37
C GLN A 589 -27.80 -11.11 7.58
N ILE A 590 -27.07 -10.01 7.83
CA ILE A 590 -27.27 -9.11 8.97
C ILE A 590 -28.54 -8.27 8.80
N GLN A 591 -28.89 -7.87 7.55
CA GLN A 591 -30.05 -7.02 7.26
C GLN A 591 -30.00 -5.71 8.07
N PRO A 592 -29.03 -4.82 7.84
CA PRO A 592 -28.84 -3.61 8.65
C PRO A 592 -30.10 -2.72 8.61
N THR A 593 -30.49 -2.20 9.78
CA THR A 593 -31.65 -1.32 9.96
C THR A 593 -31.31 -0.01 10.66
N LYS A 594 -30.12 0.09 11.22
CA LYS A 594 -29.59 1.27 11.91
C LYS A 594 -28.09 1.41 11.66
N PHE A 595 -27.54 2.59 11.92
CA PHE A 595 -26.13 2.90 11.65
C PHE A 595 -25.16 1.94 12.39
N GLU A 596 -25.47 1.56 13.65
CA GLU A 596 -24.66 0.63 14.45
C GLU A 596 -24.54 -0.74 13.80
N ASP A 597 -25.52 -1.16 12.99
CA ASP A 597 -25.43 -2.43 12.27
C ASP A 597 -24.36 -2.38 11.16
N ILE A 598 -24.16 -1.20 10.54
CA ILE A 598 -23.07 -0.99 9.58
C ILE A 598 -21.73 -1.07 10.31
N VAL A 599 -21.62 -0.37 11.44
CA VAL A 599 -20.42 -0.38 12.31
C VAL A 599 -20.06 -1.80 12.74
N ALA A 600 -21.07 -2.58 13.21
CA ALA A 600 -20.88 -3.98 13.59
C ALA A 600 -20.48 -4.86 12.40
N THR A 601 -21.09 -4.66 11.21
CA THR A 601 -20.76 -5.41 10.00
C THR A 601 -19.31 -5.22 9.60
N LEU A 602 -18.81 -3.98 9.60
CA LEU A 602 -17.41 -3.66 9.33
C LEU A 602 -16.44 -4.32 10.33
N ALA A 603 -16.86 -4.40 11.60
CA ALA A 603 -16.06 -5.02 12.65
C ALA A 603 -16.06 -6.55 12.57
N LEU A 604 -17.19 -7.17 12.22
CA LEU A 604 -17.37 -8.62 12.18
C LEU A 604 -16.78 -9.26 10.91
N PHE A 605 -16.84 -8.57 9.75
CA PHE A 605 -16.40 -9.16 8.50
C PHE A 605 -14.87 -9.20 8.37
N ARG A 606 -14.23 -10.10 9.10
CA ARG A 606 -12.77 -10.38 9.08
C ARG A 606 -12.52 -11.84 9.44
N PRO A 607 -11.39 -12.42 9.00
CA PRO A 607 -11.00 -13.77 9.44
C PRO A 607 -11.05 -13.90 10.97
N GLY A 608 -11.78 -14.88 11.46
CA GLY A 608 -12.06 -15.12 12.89
C GLY A 608 -13.43 -14.58 13.30
N PRO A 609 -13.66 -13.26 13.45
CA PRO A 609 -14.95 -12.70 13.91
C PRO A 609 -16.14 -13.01 13.02
N MET A 610 -15.91 -13.21 11.70
CA MET A 610 -16.98 -13.53 10.75
C MET A 610 -17.78 -14.80 11.11
N GLU A 611 -17.22 -15.70 11.90
CA GLU A 611 -17.93 -16.89 12.41
C GLU A 611 -19.12 -16.52 13.31
N ASN A 612 -19.14 -15.33 13.90
CA ASN A 612 -20.21 -14.84 14.75
C ASN A 612 -21.34 -14.14 13.98
N ILE A 613 -21.17 -13.86 12.68
CA ILE A 613 -22.19 -13.19 11.86
C ILE A 613 -23.53 -13.94 11.89
N PRO A 614 -23.60 -15.28 11.79
CA PRO A 614 -24.84 -16.00 11.86
C PRO A 614 -25.58 -15.84 13.21
N VAL A 615 -24.85 -15.85 14.33
CA VAL A 615 -25.43 -15.68 15.67
C VAL A 615 -25.90 -14.23 15.84
N TYR A 616 -25.07 -13.26 15.45
CA TYR A 616 -25.43 -11.84 15.48
C TYR A 616 -26.72 -11.58 14.70
N SER A 617 -26.82 -12.12 13.48
CA SER A 617 -28.01 -11.97 12.64
C SER A 617 -29.27 -12.59 13.27
N ARG A 618 -29.20 -13.83 13.78
CA ARG A 618 -30.35 -14.48 14.42
C ARG A 618 -30.84 -13.71 15.64
N ARG A 619 -29.93 -13.26 16.51
CA ARG A 619 -30.30 -12.51 17.72
C ARG A 619 -30.85 -11.13 17.37
N LYS A 620 -30.21 -10.43 16.45
CA LYS A 620 -30.71 -9.14 15.93
C LYS A 620 -32.14 -9.26 15.38
N ASN A 621 -32.43 -10.29 14.60
CA ASN A 621 -33.70 -10.50 13.93
C ASN A 621 -34.72 -11.24 14.80
N GLY A 622 -34.49 -11.44 16.10
CA GLY A 622 -35.41 -12.05 17.04
C GLY A 622 -35.57 -13.57 16.87
N GLN A 623 -34.70 -14.22 16.10
CA GLN A 623 -34.74 -15.66 15.84
C GLN A 623 -34.04 -16.48 16.94
N GLU A 624 -33.22 -15.84 17.77
CA GLU A 624 -32.51 -16.43 18.89
C GLU A 624 -32.52 -15.43 20.06
N PRO A 625 -32.79 -15.88 21.31
CA PRO A 625 -32.75 -15.00 22.46
C PRO A 625 -31.33 -14.48 22.71
N ILE A 626 -31.21 -13.22 23.16
CA ILE A 626 -29.93 -12.65 23.55
C ILE A 626 -29.51 -13.29 24.87
N SER A 627 -28.28 -13.79 24.91
CA SER A 627 -27.68 -14.33 26.13
C SER A 627 -26.43 -13.54 26.50
N TYR A 628 -26.25 -13.31 27.80
CA TYR A 628 -25.09 -12.63 28.35
C TYR A 628 -24.28 -13.61 29.21
N PRO A 629 -22.92 -13.51 29.18
CA PRO A 629 -22.06 -14.33 30.02
C PRO A 629 -22.32 -14.10 31.54
N ASP A 630 -22.69 -12.87 31.87
CA ASP A 630 -23.14 -12.44 33.19
C ASP A 630 -24.20 -11.35 33.04
N ALA A 631 -25.21 -11.32 33.88
CA ALA A 631 -26.31 -10.36 33.77
C ALA A 631 -25.84 -8.88 33.89
N SER A 632 -24.79 -8.64 34.68
CA SER A 632 -24.20 -7.30 34.82
C SER A 632 -23.64 -6.74 33.55
N LEU A 633 -23.27 -7.59 32.61
CA LEU A 633 -22.70 -7.18 31.30
C LEU A 633 -23.75 -6.81 30.22
N ALA A 634 -25.04 -6.90 30.58
CA ALA A 634 -26.13 -6.62 29.64
C ALA A 634 -26.00 -5.23 29.02
N ALA A 635 -25.75 -4.20 29.80
CA ALA A 635 -25.62 -2.82 29.32
C ALA A 635 -24.46 -2.63 28.30
N ILE A 636 -23.36 -3.37 28.49
CA ILE A 636 -22.19 -3.31 27.58
C ILE A 636 -22.46 -4.09 26.29
N LEU A 637 -23.15 -5.24 26.40
CA LEU A 637 -23.27 -6.18 25.28
C LEU A 637 -24.61 -6.12 24.55
N GLU A 638 -25.62 -5.42 25.08
CA GLU A 638 -26.93 -5.26 24.44
C GLU A 638 -26.82 -4.64 23.04
N PRO A 639 -26.01 -3.59 22.80
CA PRO A 639 -25.85 -3.00 21.47
C PRO A 639 -25.30 -3.97 20.42
N THR A 640 -24.65 -5.06 20.85
CA THR A 640 -24.07 -6.09 20.01
C THR A 640 -24.71 -7.47 20.18
N TYR A 641 -25.94 -7.49 20.72
CA TYR A 641 -26.75 -8.69 20.90
C TYR A 641 -26.06 -9.80 21.68
N GLY A 642 -25.31 -9.41 22.74
CA GLY A 642 -24.61 -10.33 23.65
C GLY A 642 -23.28 -10.86 23.09
N ILE A 643 -22.75 -10.31 22.01
CA ILE A 643 -21.47 -10.71 21.41
C ILE A 643 -20.41 -9.65 21.67
N ILE A 644 -19.22 -10.05 22.13
CA ILE A 644 -18.07 -9.15 22.23
C ILE A 644 -17.52 -8.94 20.80
N ILE A 645 -17.60 -7.70 20.30
CA ILE A 645 -17.14 -7.31 18.95
C ILE A 645 -15.99 -6.31 19.06
N TYR A 646 -16.10 -5.36 20.01
CA TYR A 646 -15.21 -4.21 20.13
C TYR A 646 -14.17 -4.35 21.22
N GLN A 647 -13.01 -3.76 21.00
CA GLN A 647 -11.95 -3.65 22.02
C GLN A 647 -12.42 -2.85 23.23
N GLU A 648 -13.22 -1.84 23.01
CA GLU A 648 -13.84 -0.99 24.01
C GLU A 648 -14.74 -1.78 24.97
N GLN A 649 -15.49 -2.77 24.45
CA GLN A 649 -16.29 -3.66 25.30
C GLN A 649 -15.42 -4.49 26.25
N ILE A 650 -14.25 -4.96 25.79
CA ILE A 650 -13.30 -5.69 26.64
C ILE A 650 -12.83 -4.81 27.80
N MET A 651 -12.49 -3.54 27.51
CA MET A 651 -12.07 -2.58 28.54
C MET A 651 -13.20 -2.28 29.51
N GLN A 652 -14.42 -2.03 29.04
CA GLN A 652 -15.59 -1.79 29.86
C GLN A 652 -15.93 -3.00 30.77
N ILE A 653 -15.81 -4.24 30.26
CA ILE A 653 -16.01 -5.47 31.04
C ILE A 653 -14.96 -5.55 32.18
N ALA A 654 -13.69 -5.29 31.90
CA ALA A 654 -12.64 -5.29 32.89
C ALA A 654 -12.86 -4.22 33.96
N THR A 655 -13.28 -3.02 33.59
CA THR A 655 -13.63 -1.94 34.53
C THR A 655 -14.82 -2.33 35.39
N GLN A 656 -15.88 -2.85 34.80
CA GLN A 656 -17.12 -3.15 35.55
C GLN A 656 -16.96 -4.33 36.51
N LEU A 657 -16.35 -5.42 36.07
CA LEU A 657 -16.26 -6.66 36.85
C LEU A 657 -15.04 -6.70 37.77
N ALA A 658 -13.88 -6.25 37.28
CA ALA A 658 -12.64 -6.29 38.05
C ALA A 658 -12.28 -4.95 38.70
N GLY A 659 -12.98 -3.85 38.36
CA GLY A 659 -12.71 -2.52 38.89
C GLY A 659 -11.42 -1.88 38.38
N TYR A 660 -10.94 -2.33 37.26
CA TYR A 660 -9.78 -1.70 36.61
C TYR A 660 -10.12 -0.28 36.19
N SER A 661 -9.14 0.62 36.22
CA SER A 661 -9.22 1.86 35.48
C SER A 661 -9.30 1.55 33.96
N LEU A 662 -9.78 2.49 33.14
CA LEU A 662 -9.77 2.30 31.71
C LEU A 662 -8.33 2.17 31.16
N GLY A 663 -7.35 2.81 31.83
CA GLY A 663 -5.94 2.69 31.50
C GLY A 663 -5.40 1.27 31.75
N GLU A 664 -5.63 0.69 32.94
CA GLU A 664 -5.28 -0.69 33.25
C GLU A 664 -5.96 -1.68 32.30
N ALA A 665 -7.23 -1.43 31.95
CA ALA A 665 -7.98 -2.27 31.03
C ALA A 665 -7.40 -2.26 29.61
N ASP A 666 -6.83 -1.13 29.12
CA ASP A 666 -6.11 -1.10 27.84
C ASP A 666 -4.80 -1.90 27.93
N ILE A 667 -4.08 -1.84 29.05
CA ILE A 667 -2.87 -2.62 29.27
C ILE A 667 -3.20 -4.12 29.26
N LEU A 668 -4.24 -4.56 29.99
CA LEU A 668 -4.74 -5.94 29.97
C LEU A 668 -5.04 -6.42 28.53
N ARG A 669 -5.83 -5.66 27.80
CA ARG A 669 -6.18 -5.96 26.39
C ARG A 669 -4.95 -6.16 25.51
N ARG A 670 -3.93 -5.30 25.64
CA ARG A 670 -2.67 -5.39 24.88
C ARG A 670 -1.82 -6.57 25.29
N ALA A 671 -1.74 -6.87 26.59
CA ALA A 671 -1.03 -8.02 27.10
C ALA A 671 -1.58 -9.31 26.49
N ILE A 672 -2.89 -9.46 26.46
CA ILE A 672 -3.57 -10.59 25.83
C ILE A 672 -3.25 -10.68 24.32
N SER A 673 -3.25 -9.55 23.61
CA SER A 673 -2.99 -9.52 22.17
C SER A 673 -1.55 -9.94 21.79
N LYS A 674 -0.56 -9.84 22.71
CA LYS A 674 0.84 -10.26 22.49
C LYS A 674 1.08 -11.77 22.58
N LYS A 675 0.09 -12.57 23.02
CA LYS A 675 0.12 -14.05 23.11
C LYS A 675 1.29 -14.62 23.91
N ASN A 676 1.79 -13.95 24.91
CA ASN A 676 2.81 -14.47 25.80
C ASN A 676 2.15 -15.26 26.94
N GLU A 677 2.33 -16.57 26.98
CA GLU A 677 1.66 -17.47 27.94
C GLU A 677 1.91 -17.10 29.41
N ALA A 678 3.14 -16.70 29.75
CA ALA A 678 3.47 -16.31 31.13
C ALA A 678 2.74 -15.01 31.53
N ILE A 679 2.65 -14.04 30.66
CA ILE A 679 1.91 -12.78 30.88
C ILE A 679 0.43 -13.07 30.96
N LEU A 680 -0.12 -13.92 30.09
CA LEU A 680 -1.53 -14.29 30.11
C LEU A 680 -1.94 -14.99 31.42
N ALA A 681 -1.09 -15.87 31.98
CA ALA A 681 -1.35 -16.56 33.24
C ALA A 681 -1.34 -15.60 34.43
N ALA A 682 -0.39 -14.66 34.48
CA ALA A 682 -0.30 -13.64 35.51
C ALA A 682 -1.50 -12.69 35.47
N GLU A 683 -1.90 -12.21 34.30
CA GLU A 683 -3.04 -11.33 34.07
C GLU A 683 -4.37 -12.03 34.43
N ARG A 684 -4.50 -13.35 34.16
CA ARG A 684 -5.66 -14.14 34.57
C ARG A 684 -5.81 -14.12 36.06
N ALA A 685 -4.71 -14.42 36.79
CA ALA A 685 -4.76 -14.45 38.27
C ALA A 685 -5.15 -13.07 38.84
N ASN A 686 -4.58 -11.99 38.29
CA ASN A 686 -4.91 -10.63 38.71
C ASN A 686 -6.39 -10.31 38.45
N PHE A 687 -6.89 -10.56 37.26
CA PHE A 687 -8.27 -10.30 36.89
C PHE A 687 -9.26 -11.07 37.78
N VAL A 688 -9.03 -12.38 37.98
CA VAL A 688 -9.90 -13.23 38.81
C VAL A 688 -9.90 -12.74 40.24
N ASN A 689 -8.73 -12.41 40.82
CA ASN A 689 -8.65 -11.88 42.20
C ASN A 689 -9.44 -10.56 42.36
N HIS A 690 -9.32 -9.63 41.44
CA HIS A 690 -10.06 -8.37 41.42
C HIS A 690 -11.58 -8.59 41.32
N CYS A 691 -12.00 -9.51 40.45
CA CYS A 691 -13.40 -9.91 40.30
C CYS A 691 -13.96 -10.50 41.65
N GLN A 692 -13.20 -11.37 42.31
CA GLN A 692 -13.60 -11.95 43.59
C GLN A 692 -13.73 -10.89 44.68
N GLN A 693 -12.84 -9.89 44.73
CA GLN A 693 -12.95 -8.76 45.67
C GLN A 693 -14.23 -7.94 45.46
N LYS A 694 -14.76 -7.93 44.23
CA LYS A 694 -16.05 -7.30 43.90
C LYS A 694 -17.26 -8.24 44.03
N GLY A 695 -17.07 -9.45 44.56
CA GLY A 695 -18.16 -10.40 44.78
C GLY A 695 -18.54 -11.28 43.58
N VAL A 696 -17.76 -11.24 42.49
CA VAL A 696 -17.96 -12.13 41.33
C VAL A 696 -17.38 -13.51 41.67
N SER A 697 -18.11 -14.58 41.35
CA SER A 697 -17.62 -15.95 41.57
C SER A 697 -16.36 -16.24 40.72
N GLN A 698 -15.46 -17.08 41.27
CA GLN A 698 -14.26 -17.49 40.53
C GLN A 698 -14.61 -18.11 39.17
N THR A 699 -15.61 -18.99 39.13
CA THR A 699 -16.04 -19.66 37.89
C THR A 699 -16.54 -18.69 36.85
N THR A 700 -17.30 -17.67 37.25
CA THR A 700 -17.76 -16.59 36.34
C THR A 700 -16.58 -15.76 35.84
N ALA A 701 -15.65 -15.36 36.73
CA ALA A 701 -14.48 -14.58 36.39
C ALA A 701 -13.56 -15.33 35.41
N ASP A 702 -13.31 -16.63 35.65
CA ASP A 702 -12.53 -17.48 34.70
C ASP A 702 -13.21 -17.60 33.35
N THR A 703 -14.52 -17.84 33.33
CA THR A 703 -15.29 -17.93 32.06
C THR A 703 -15.22 -16.64 31.26
N ILE A 704 -15.36 -15.50 31.94
CA ILE A 704 -15.31 -14.18 31.28
C ILE A 704 -13.87 -13.88 30.79
N TYR A 705 -12.85 -14.23 31.59
CA TYR A 705 -11.47 -14.07 31.15
C TYR A 705 -11.17 -14.90 29.89
N ASP A 706 -11.64 -16.13 29.80
CA ASP A 706 -11.49 -16.98 28.60
C ASP A 706 -12.19 -16.36 27.39
N LEU A 707 -13.36 -15.76 27.57
CA LEU A 707 -14.04 -15.00 26.53
C LEU A 707 -13.21 -13.78 26.13
N ILE A 708 -12.67 -13.03 27.07
CA ILE A 708 -11.79 -11.88 26.80
C ILE A 708 -10.58 -12.33 25.98
N VAL A 709 -9.89 -13.41 26.39
CA VAL A 709 -8.72 -13.95 25.67
C VAL A 709 -9.09 -14.36 24.25
N LYS A 710 -10.22 -15.06 24.09
CA LYS A 710 -10.73 -15.46 22.77
C LYS A 710 -10.98 -14.26 21.88
N PHE A 711 -11.62 -13.21 22.38
CA PHE A 711 -12.03 -12.06 21.60
C PHE A 711 -10.97 -10.92 21.54
N ALA A 712 -10.04 -10.83 22.50
CA ALA A 712 -8.99 -9.78 22.47
C ALA A 712 -8.08 -9.86 21.24
N ASN A 713 -7.89 -11.06 20.68
CA ASN A 713 -7.17 -11.25 19.41
C ASN A 713 -7.96 -10.80 18.17
N TYR A 714 -9.29 -10.69 18.31
CA TYR A 714 -10.22 -10.43 17.22
C TYR A 714 -11.06 -9.17 17.42
N GLY A 715 -11.04 -8.56 18.62
CA GLY A 715 -11.75 -7.32 18.91
C GLY A 715 -11.36 -6.19 17.95
N PHE A 716 -12.36 -5.46 17.43
CA PHE A 716 -12.14 -4.34 16.54
C PHE A 716 -12.14 -3.01 17.28
N ASN A 717 -11.41 -2.04 16.81
CA ASN A 717 -11.49 -0.67 17.29
C ASN A 717 -12.83 -0.07 16.87
N LYS A 718 -13.74 0.19 17.84
CA LYS A 718 -15.06 0.76 17.57
C LYS A 718 -14.96 2.14 16.94
N SER A 719 -14.02 2.96 17.41
CA SER A 719 -13.76 4.31 16.88
C SER A 719 -13.47 4.30 15.37
N HIS A 720 -12.64 3.35 14.91
CA HIS A 720 -12.35 3.17 13.49
C HIS A 720 -13.59 2.72 12.70
N ALA A 721 -14.36 1.77 13.26
CA ALA A 721 -15.56 1.26 12.60
C ALA A 721 -16.65 2.32 12.45
N VAL A 722 -16.81 3.22 13.44
CA VAL A 722 -17.77 4.35 13.40
C VAL A 722 -17.37 5.31 12.28
N ALA A 723 -16.13 5.77 12.25
CA ALA A 723 -15.67 6.74 11.24
C ALA A 723 -15.80 6.17 9.80
N TYR A 724 -15.41 4.92 9.59
CA TYR A 724 -15.50 4.28 8.27
C TYR A 724 -16.93 3.87 7.91
N GLY A 725 -17.74 3.57 8.91
CA GLY A 725 -19.20 3.39 8.76
C GLY A 725 -19.87 4.67 8.26
N LEU A 726 -19.45 5.83 8.77
CA LEU A 726 -19.98 7.13 8.33
C LEU A 726 -19.64 7.41 6.86
N LEU A 727 -18.39 7.16 6.43
CA LEU A 727 -18.02 7.29 5.02
C LEU A 727 -18.81 6.34 4.11
N ALA A 728 -18.99 5.08 4.56
CA ALA A 728 -19.77 4.10 3.81
C ALA A 728 -21.24 4.52 3.69
N TYR A 729 -21.81 5.05 4.78
CA TYR A 729 -23.19 5.56 4.81
C TYR A 729 -23.37 6.79 3.91
N GLN A 730 -22.43 7.76 3.96
CA GLN A 730 -22.43 8.93 3.08
C GLN A 730 -22.43 8.53 1.60
N LEU A 731 -21.58 7.59 1.21
CA LEU A 731 -21.57 7.07 -0.17
C LEU A 731 -22.86 6.34 -0.54
N ALA A 732 -23.45 5.56 0.40
CA ALA A 732 -24.73 4.91 0.19
C ALA A 732 -25.86 5.93 0.01
N TYR A 733 -25.87 6.98 0.84
CA TYR A 733 -26.84 8.07 0.74
C TYR A 733 -26.76 8.80 -0.62
N LEU A 734 -25.53 9.18 -1.03
CA LEU A 734 -25.30 9.81 -2.34
C LEU A 734 -25.75 8.90 -3.49
N LYS A 735 -25.51 7.61 -3.38
CA LYS A 735 -25.91 6.62 -4.38
C LYS A 735 -27.42 6.46 -4.47
N VAL A 736 -28.15 6.54 -3.36
CA VAL A 736 -29.61 6.43 -3.31
C VAL A 736 -30.28 7.68 -3.85
N HIS A 737 -29.89 8.84 -3.33
CA HIS A 737 -30.59 10.09 -3.59
C HIS A 737 -30.08 10.86 -4.82
N TYR A 738 -28.83 10.61 -5.23
CA TYR A 738 -28.14 11.31 -6.32
C TYR A 738 -27.43 10.34 -7.27
N ALA A 739 -28.11 9.24 -7.61
CA ALA A 739 -27.54 8.10 -8.35
C ALA A 739 -26.78 8.52 -9.61
N THR A 740 -27.33 9.39 -10.44
CA THR A 740 -26.70 9.80 -11.71
C THR A 740 -25.38 10.53 -11.48
N PHE A 741 -25.31 11.43 -10.50
CA PHE A 741 -24.07 12.13 -10.15
C PHE A 741 -23.06 11.18 -9.51
N PHE A 742 -23.52 10.29 -8.62
CA PHE A 742 -22.68 9.28 -8.00
C PHE A 742 -22.00 8.38 -9.04
N TRP A 743 -22.77 7.81 -9.98
CA TRP A 743 -22.24 6.95 -11.01
C TRP A 743 -21.34 7.69 -12.00
N CYS A 744 -21.67 8.93 -12.34
CA CYS A 744 -20.83 9.78 -13.19
C CYS A 744 -19.41 9.91 -12.60
N GLU A 745 -19.32 10.30 -11.34
CA GLU A 745 -18.02 10.50 -10.69
C GLU A 745 -17.29 9.19 -10.37
N LEU A 746 -18.03 8.14 -10.03
CA LEU A 746 -17.44 6.81 -9.84
C LEU A 746 -16.82 6.27 -11.15
N LEU A 747 -17.52 6.40 -12.27
CA LEU A 747 -17.01 6.03 -13.59
C LEU A 747 -15.80 6.87 -14.00
N ASN A 748 -15.82 8.18 -13.73
CA ASN A 748 -14.69 9.07 -13.98
C ASN A 748 -13.44 8.67 -13.18
N SER A 749 -13.61 8.17 -11.96
CA SER A 749 -12.50 7.69 -11.12
C SER A 749 -11.78 6.46 -11.67
N VAL A 750 -12.39 5.73 -12.61
CA VAL A 750 -11.88 4.50 -13.20
C VAL A 750 -11.82 4.52 -14.72
N ILE A 751 -11.93 5.69 -15.34
CA ILE A 751 -12.05 5.86 -16.81
C ILE A 751 -10.93 5.21 -17.62
N GLN A 752 -9.75 5.01 -17.02
CA GLN A 752 -8.61 4.33 -17.65
C GLN A 752 -8.62 2.80 -17.46
N SER A 753 -9.66 2.24 -16.82
CA SER A 753 -9.76 0.80 -16.53
C SER A 753 -10.97 0.20 -17.22
N ASP A 754 -10.80 -0.27 -18.46
CA ASP A 754 -11.90 -0.80 -19.29
C ASP A 754 -12.78 -1.80 -18.54
N GLY A 755 -12.19 -2.74 -17.80
CA GLY A 755 -12.92 -3.76 -17.05
C GLY A 755 -13.80 -3.19 -15.94
N LYS A 756 -13.32 -2.16 -15.21
CA LYS A 756 -14.08 -1.47 -14.17
C LYS A 756 -15.16 -0.58 -14.76
N VAL A 757 -14.88 0.12 -15.84
CA VAL A 757 -15.86 0.92 -16.57
C VAL A 757 -17.02 0.03 -17.02
N TYR A 758 -16.74 -1.13 -17.62
CA TYR A 758 -17.76 -2.09 -18.03
C TYR A 758 -18.61 -2.59 -16.84
N GLU A 759 -17.94 -3.03 -15.74
CA GLU A 759 -18.62 -3.49 -14.52
C GLU A 759 -19.61 -2.44 -13.99
N TYR A 760 -19.18 -1.17 -13.93
CA TYR A 760 -19.99 -0.07 -13.40
C TYR A 760 -21.10 0.34 -14.38
N LEU A 761 -20.87 0.34 -15.67
CA LEU A 761 -21.91 0.57 -16.67
C LEU A 761 -23.02 -0.50 -16.62
N GLN A 762 -22.70 -1.76 -16.36
CA GLN A 762 -23.69 -2.79 -16.12
C GLN A 762 -24.52 -2.48 -14.86
N ALA A 763 -23.88 -2.04 -13.76
CA ALA A 763 -24.59 -1.65 -12.55
C ALA A 763 -25.50 -0.42 -12.78
N VAL A 764 -25.07 0.54 -13.61
CA VAL A 764 -25.88 1.69 -14.05
C VAL A 764 -27.13 1.26 -14.80
N LYS A 765 -26.99 0.33 -15.77
CA LYS A 765 -28.14 -0.24 -16.52
C LYS A 765 -29.13 -0.93 -15.58
N HIS A 766 -28.64 -1.66 -14.57
CA HIS A 766 -29.50 -2.29 -13.56
C HIS A 766 -30.35 -1.29 -12.76
N GLN A 767 -29.88 -0.07 -12.57
CA GLN A 767 -30.62 1.01 -11.92
C GLN A 767 -31.48 1.84 -12.90
N GLN A 768 -31.61 1.38 -14.14
CA GLN A 768 -32.42 2.02 -15.19
C GLN A 768 -32.00 3.48 -15.51
N ILE A 769 -30.74 3.82 -15.26
CA ILE A 769 -30.18 5.11 -15.65
C ILE A 769 -29.79 5.04 -17.14
N SER A 770 -30.24 5.99 -17.92
CA SER A 770 -29.95 6.07 -19.35
C SER A 770 -28.46 6.30 -19.60
N ILE A 771 -27.87 5.50 -20.50
CA ILE A 771 -26.49 5.66 -20.96
C ILE A 771 -26.54 6.26 -22.38
N LEU A 772 -25.97 7.43 -22.56
CA LEU A 772 -25.92 8.17 -23.80
C LEU A 772 -24.58 7.98 -24.50
N LYS A 773 -24.60 7.91 -25.84
CA LYS A 773 -23.38 7.85 -26.65
C LYS A 773 -22.50 9.07 -26.43
N PRO A 774 -21.17 8.96 -26.62
CA PRO A 774 -20.30 10.15 -26.62
C PRO A 774 -20.67 11.07 -27.82
N SER A 775 -20.29 12.33 -27.76
CA SER A 775 -20.54 13.30 -28.82
C SER A 775 -19.33 14.20 -29.04
N ILE A 776 -18.89 14.35 -30.28
CA ILE A 776 -17.85 15.34 -30.59
C ILE A 776 -18.39 16.78 -30.52
N GLN A 777 -19.71 16.97 -30.67
CA GLN A 777 -20.36 18.29 -30.64
C GLN A 777 -20.51 18.83 -29.22
N THR A 778 -20.77 17.97 -28.22
CA THR A 778 -21.07 18.39 -26.83
C THR A 778 -20.25 17.66 -25.76
N GLY A 779 -19.72 16.48 -26.09
CA GLY A 779 -19.04 15.58 -25.12
C GLY A 779 -17.69 16.14 -24.64
N MET A 780 -17.30 15.72 -23.46
CA MET A 780 -16.01 16.02 -22.83
C MET A 780 -15.13 14.77 -22.75
N ALA A 781 -13.93 14.93 -22.22
CA ALA A 781 -13.01 13.81 -21.98
C ALA A 781 -13.61 12.74 -21.07
N SER A 782 -14.29 13.17 -20.01
CA SER A 782 -14.88 12.34 -18.98
C SER A 782 -16.40 12.19 -19.13
N PHE A 783 -16.98 11.25 -18.37
CA PHE A 783 -18.45 11.10 -18.28
C PHE A 783 -19.12 12.38 -17.79
N GLN A 784 -20.30 12.64 -18.31
CA GLN A 784 -21.11 13.79 -17.94
C GLN A 784 -22.55 13.36 -17.66
N VAL A 785 -23.25 14.16 -16.86
CA VAL A 785 -24.69 14.06 -16.69
C VAL A 785 -25.38 14.99 -17.69
N VAL A 786 -26.19 14.45 -18.57
CA VAL A 786 -26.92 15.18 -19.61
C VAL A 786 -28.35 14.65 -19.62
N ASP A 787 -29.33 15.54 -19.52
CA ASP A 787 -30.76 15.23 -19.55
C ASP A 787 -31.17 14.09 -18.59
N GLY A 788 -30.56 14.04 -17.39
CA GLY A 788 -30.81 13.01 -16.40
C GLY A 788 -30.15 11.66 -16.68
N GLY A 789 -29.44 11.50 -17.80
CA GLY A 789 -28.67 10.32 -18.17
C GLY A 789 -27.16 10.53 -18.04
N LEU A 790 -26.41 9.47 -18.29
CA LEU A 790 -24.96 9.46 -18.30
C LEU A 790 -24.44 9.44 -19.74
N GLN A 791 -23.84 10.52 -20.20
CA GLN A 791 -23.11 10.56 -21.46
C GLN A 791 -21.70 10.04 -21.29
N LEU A 792 -21.28 9.12 -22.17
CA LEU A 792 -19.93 8.58 -22.21
C LEU A 792 -18.92 9.68 -22.53
N GLY A 793 -17.79 9.68 -21.81
CA GLY A 793 -16.65 10.52 -22.12
C GLY A 793 -15.90 10.05 -23.36
N LEU A 794 -15.33 10.95 -24.13
CA LEU A 794 -14.56 10.63 -25.34
C LEU A 794 -13.33 9.74 -25.06
N LEU A 795 -12.78 9.79 -23.83
CA LEU A 795 -11.67 8.92 -23.41
C LEU A 795 -12.07 7.45 -23.20
N THR A 796 -13.34 7.10 -23.19
CA THR A 796 -13.79 5.70 -23.15
C THR A 796 -13.62 4.98 -24.49
N ILE A 797 -13.32 5.71 -25.56
CA ILE A 797 -13.17 5.20 -26.92
C ILE A 797 -11.72 4.81 -27.15
N LYS A 798 -11.46 3.54 -27.49
CA LYS A 798 -10.11 3.10 -27.88
C LYS A 798 -9.56 3.91 -29.05
N ASN A 799 -8.27 4.13 -29.05
CA ASN A 799 -7.55 4.97 -30.01
C ASN A 799 -7.87 6.48 -29.93
N VAL A 800 -8.62 6.92 -28.91
CA VAL A 800 -8.88 8.34 -28.63
C VAL A 800 -8.16 8.73 -27.34
N GLY A 801 -6.99 9.35 -27.44
CA GLY A 801 -6.18 9.81 -26.32
C GLY A 801 -6.52 11.25 -25.89
N LEU A 802 -5.98 11.68 -24.74
CA LEU A 802 -6.24 13.01 -24.18
C LEU A 802 -5.90 14.15 -25.15
N ALA A 803 -4.80 14.05 -25.91
CA ALA A 803 -4.42 15.05 -26.91
C ALA A 803 -5.45 15.17 -28.05
N ALA A 804 -6.04 14.04 -28.48
CA ALA A 804 -7.09 14.05 -29.48
C ALA A 804 -8.38 14.68 -28.94
N VAL A 805 -8.75 14.35 -27.70
CA VAL A 805 -9.93 14.95 -27.06
C VAL A 805 -9.77 16.45 -26.90
N GLN A 806 -8.59 16.91 -26.44
CA GLN A 806 -8.32 18.34 -26.31
C GLN A 806 -8.42 19.04 -27.66
N ALA A 807 -7.85 18.47 -28.72
CA ALA A 807 -7.96 19.00 -30.07
C ALA A 807 -9.42 19.13 -30.55
N ILE A 808 -10.27 18.14 -30.26
CA ILE A 808 -11.71 18.20 -30.58
C ILE A 808 -12.37 19.35 -29.84
N ILE A 809 -12.09 19.49 -28.55
CA ILE A 809 -12.67 20.56 -27.71
C ILE A 809 -12.21 21.93 -28.20
N ASP A 810 -10.94 22.11 -28.51
CA ASP A 810 -10.37 23.38 -28.99
C ASP A 810 -10.99 23.76 -30.33
N LEU A 811 -10.98 22.85 -31.30
CA LEU A 811 -11.60 23.09 -32.62
C LEU A 811 -13.10 23.42 -32.52
N ARG A 812 -13.83 22.75 -31.63
CA ARG A 812 -15.25 23.01 -31.37
C ARG A 812 -15.47 24.38 -30.74
N ASN A 813 -14.62 24.81 -29.82
CA ASN A 813 -14.70 26.11 -29.16
C ASN A 813 -14.37 27.26 -30.12
N GLU A 814 -13.46 27.05 -31.08
CA GLU A 814 -13.20 28.01 -32.14
C GLU A 814 -14.44 28.21 -33.03
N ARG A 815 -15.08 27.11 -33.40
CA ARG A 815 -16.32 27.13 -34.20
C ARG A 815 -17.10 25.84 -33.98
N PRO A 816 -18.40 25.90 -33.63
CA PRO A 816 -19.23 24.71 -33.45
C PRO A 816 -19.23 23.77 -34.66
N PHE A 817 -19.32 22.48 -34.41
CA PHE A 817 -19.43 21.43 -35.43
C PHE A 817 -20.90 21.30 -35.86
N THR A 818 -21.27 21.87 -37.00
CA THR A 818 -22.64 21.87 -37.54
C THR A 818 -22.81 20.92 -38.72
N GLU A 819 -21.81 20.84 -39.61
CA GLU A 819 -21.83 19.98 -40.79
C GLU A 819 -20.70 18.96 -40.72
N PHE A 820 -20.97 17.71 -41.10
CA PHE A 820 -20.00 16.62 -41.00
C PHE A 820 -18.77 16.85 -41.90
N LYS A 821 -18.95 17.28 -43.16
CA LYS A 821 -17.86 17.41 -44.10
C LYS A 821 -16.88 18.52 -43.72
N GLU A 822 -17.40 19.67 -43.27
CA GLU A 822 -16.57 20.77 -42.76
C GLU A 822 -15.83 20.33 -41.49
N THR A 823 -16.54 19.68 -40.56
CA THR A 823 -15.96 19.15 -39.36
C THR A 823 -14.85 18.14 -39.63
N LEU A 824 -15.08 17.20 -40.54
CA LEU A 824 -14.09 16.19 -40.98
C LEU A 824 -12.79 16.82 -41.50
N LEU A 825 -12.88 17.86 -42.32
CA LEU A 825 -11.71 18.58 -42.84
C LEU A 825 -10.91 19.26 -41.72
N ARG A 826 -11.62 19.89 -40.74
CA ARG A 826 -10.97 20.50 -39.57
C ARG A 826 -10.29 19.47 -38.69
N LEU A 827 -10.95 18.34 -38.40
CA LEU A 827 -10.36 17.25 -37.63
C LEU A 827 -9.13 16.67 -38.29
N LYS A 828 -9.17 16.43 -39.62
CA LYS A 828 -8.04 15.87 -40.37
C LYS A 828 -6.83 16.78 -40.44
N ASN A 829 -7.03 18.07 -40.43
CA ASN A 829 -5.92 19.04 -40.44
C ASN A 829 -5.18 19.12 -39.11
N HIS A 830 -5.69 18.53 -38.06
CA HIS A 830 -5.06 18.57 -36.74
C HIS A 830 -4.19 17.31 -36.49
N ARG A 831 -2.88 17.53 -36.25
CA ARG A 831 -1.88 16.46 -36.09
C ARG A 831 -2.19 15.40 -35.04
N ALA A 832 -2.97 15.73 -34.00
CA ALA A 832 -3.36 14.80 -32.94
C ALA A 832 -4.52 13.87 -33.32
N LEU A 833 -5.18 14.11 -34.49
CA LEU A 833 -6.36 13.40 -34.93
C LEU A 833 -6.06 12.55 -36.16
N THR A 834 -5.63 11.31 -35.92
CA THR A 834 -5.30 10.37 -37.00
C THR A 834 -6.58 9.83 -37.66
N LYS A 835 -6.45 9.28 -38.89
CA LYS A 835 -7.55 8.59 -39.57
C LYS A 835 -8.18 7.50 -38.70
N ALA A 836 -7.35 6.75 -37.95
CA ALA A 836 -7.80 5.71 -37.02
C ALA A 836 -8.60 6.29 -35.83
N THR A 837 -8.17 7.45 -35.30
CA THR A 837 -8.89 8.16 -34.24
C THR A 837 -10.26 8.64 -34.70
N ILE A 838 -10.35 9.23 -35.87
CA ILE A 838 -11.63 9.73 -36.43
C ILE A 838 -12.56 8.54 -36.75
N ALA A 839 -12.03 7.46 -37.32
CA ALA A 839 -12.82 6.24 -37.56
C ALA A 839 -13.37 5.68 -36.26
N ALA A 840 -12.56 5.64 -35.19
CA ALA A 840 -13.02 5.19 -33.87
C ALA A 840 -14.12 6.08 -33.27
N LEU A 841 -14.08 7.39 -33.50
CA LEU A 841 -15.14 8.33 -33.08
C LEU A 841 -16.47 8.04 -33.82
N ILE A 842 -16.39 7.76 -35.13
CA ILE A 842 -17.57 7.39 -35.93
C ILE A 842 -18.13 6.05 -35.46
N ASP A 843 -17.29 5.02 -35.32
CA ASP A 843 -17.70 3.68 -34.87
C ASP A 843 -18.27 3.67 -33.46
N ALA A 844 -17.85 4.58 -32.60
CA ALA A 844 -18.39 4.77 -31.25
C ALA A 844 -19.73 5.54 -31.23
N GLY A 845 -20.18 6.06 -32.37
CA GLY A 845 -21.37 6.90 -32.48
C GLY A 845 -21.17 8.34 -31.98
N ALA A 846 -19.93 8.78 -31.79
CA ALA A 846 -19.65 10.15 -31.32
C ALA A 846 -19.98 11.22 -32.41
N CYS A 847 -20.19 10.80 -33.63
CA CYS A 847 -20.57 11.64 -34.78
C CYS A 847 -22.05 11.49 -35.18
N ASP A 848 -22.87 10.72 -34.44
CA ASP A 848 -24.27 10.47 -34.78
C ASP A 848 -25.13 11.76 -34.83
N GLY A 849 -24.71 12.79 -34.09
CA GLY A 849 -25.38 14.10 -34.09
C GLY A 849 -25.44 14.82 -35.45
N PHE A 850 -24.68 14.37 -36.46
CA PHE A 850 -24.79 14.91 -37.82
C PHE A 850 -25.93 14.25 -38.63
N GLY A 851 -26.60 13.24 -38.11
CA GLY A 851 -27.73 12.59 -38.79
C GLY A 851 -27.35 11.71 -39.97
N LEU A 852 -26.06 11.37 -40.11
CA LEU A 852 -25.54 10.51 -41.19
C LEU A 852 -25.28 9.10 -40.63
N ASN A 853 -25.38 8.10 -41.51
CA ASN A 853 -25.04 6.74 -41.12
C ASN A 853 -23.51 6.50 -41.11
N HIS A 854 -23.06 5.48 -40.38
CA HIS A 854 -21.64 5.20 -40.20
C HIS A 854 -20.92 4.86 -41.49
N ALA A 855 -21.57 4.12 -42.43
CA ALA A 855 -21.00 3.79 -43.72
C ALA A 855 -20.69 5.03 -44.57
N THR A 856 -21.58 6.01 -44.58
CA THR A 856 -21.39 7.28 -45.25
C THR A 856 -20.25 8.08 -44.63
N MET A 857 -20.23 8.21 -43.30
CA MET A 857 -19.20 8.96 -42.60
C MET A 857 -17.79 8.37 -42.78
N LEU A 858 -17.68 7.04 -42.78
CA LEU A 858 -16.40 6.35 -43.03
C LEU A 858 -15.96 6.43 -44.49
N HIS A 859 -16.91 6.38 -45.44
CA HIS A 859 -16.62 6.60 -46.87
C HIS A 859 -16.05 8.01 -47.11
N GLU A 860 -16.68 9.04 -46.55
CA GLU A 860 -16.19 10.41 -46.65
C GLU A 860 -14.81 10.56 -45.97
N LEU A 861 -14.55 9.87 -44.84
CA LEU A 861 -13.22 9.87 -44.18
C LEU A 861 -12.14 9.27 -45.09
N GLU A 862 -12.43 8.26 -45.91
CA GLU A 862 -11.50 7.67 -46.85
C GLU A 862 -11.18 8.61 -48.02
N HIS A 863 -12.19 9.31 -48.50
CA HIS A 863 -12.04 10.22 -49.66
C HIS A 863 -11.54 11.62 -49.33
N ALA A 864 -11.67 12.04 -48.06
CA ALA A 864 -11.21 13.35 -47.59
C ALA A 864 -9.71 13.58 -47.75
N GLN A 865 -8.90 12.53 -47.84
CA GLN A 865 -7.44 12.66 -48.10
C GLN A 865 -7.14 13.09 -49.55
N ASN A 866 -7.83 12.49 -50.49
CA ASN A 866 -7.69 12.84 -51.90
C ASN A 866 -8.19 14.27 -52.17
N GLN A 867 -9.21 14.72 -51.45
CA GLN A 867 -9.76 16.07 -51.59
C GLN A 867 -8.82 17.13 -50.99
N LEU A 868 -8.17 16.87 -49.84
CA LEU A 868 -7.18 17.77 -49.26
C LEU A 868 -5.94 17.93 -50.14
N GLU A 869 -5.46 16.87 -50.75
CA GLU A 869 -4.34 16.91 -51.67
C GLU A 869 -4.72 17.73 -52.92
N LEU A 870 -5.94 17.60 -53.46
CA LEU A 870 -6.46 18.37 -54.57
C LEU A 870 -6.67 19.87 -54.25
N LEU A 871 -7.18 20.20 -53.07
CA LEU A 871 -7.36 21.56 -52.57
C LEU A 871 -6.03 22.28 -52.36
N ASN A 872 -5.03 21.60 -51.82
CA ASN A 872 -3.66 22.15 -51.70
C ASN A 872 -2.99 22.37 -53.04
N PHE A 873 -3.35 21.61 -54.08
CA PHE A 873 -2.78 21.74 -55.42
C PHE A 873 -3.49 22.83 -56.26
N ALA A 874 -4.79 23.08 -56.03
CA ALA A 874 -5.63 23.97 -56.85
C ALA A 874 -5.66 25.42 -56.37
N GLY A 875 -5.09 25.79 -55.23
CA GLY A 875 -4.95 27.18 -54.76
C GLY A 875 -6.24 27.97 -54.62
N GLY A 876 -7.38 27.33 -54.40
CA GLY A 876 -8.65 28.00 -54.42
C GLY A 876 -9.72 27.46 -53.47
N ASP A 877 -10.52 28.40 -52.94
CA ASP A 877 -11.71 28.20 -52.16
C ASP A 877 -12.78 27.38 -52.90
N LYS A 878 -13.36 26.40 -52.19
CA LYS A 878 -14.59 25.69 -52.51
C LYS A 878 -14.62 24.72 -53.68
N TYR A 879 -14.13 23.51 -53.46
CA TYR A 879 -14.66 22.37 -54.21
C TYR A 879 -15.63 21.58 -53.32
N GLU A 880 -16.93 21.79 -53.47
CA GLU A 880 -17.99 21.02 -52.86
C GLU A 880 -18.36 19.83 -53.74
N ALA A 881 -17.62 18.73 -53.66
CA ALA A 881 -18.11 17.49 -54.22
C ALA A 881 -19.33 17.04 -53.39
N PRO A 882 -20.46 16.66 -53.99
CA PRO A 882 -21.62 16.19 -53.27
C PRO A 882 -21.26 14.93 -52.43
N MET A 883 -21.76 14.87 -51.22
CA MET A 883 -21.57 13.72 -50.33
C MET A 883 -22.20 12.49 -50.96
N GLN A 884 -21.48 11.35 -50.96
CA GLN A 884 -21.99 10.09 -51.46
C GLN A 884 -22.64 9.28 -50.37
N ILE A 885 -23.96 9.30 -50.29
CA ILE A 885 -24.71 8.53 -49.31
C ILE A 885 -24.55 7.03 -49.58
N GLN A 886 -24.03 6.31 -48.60
CA GLN A 886 -23.83 4.88 -48.60
C GLN A 886 -24.96 4.16 -47.91
N THR A 887 -25.20 2.90 -48.28
CA THR A 887 -26.11 2.03 -47.53
C THR A 887 -25.43 1.66 -46.19
N GLU A 888 -26.17 1.80 -45.09
CA GLU A 888 -25.63 1.50 -43.77
C GLU A 888 -25.15 0.05 -43.64
N PHE A 889 -24.16 -0.18 -42.81
CA PHE A 889 -23.65 -1.49 -42.48
C PHE A 889 -24.75 -2.38 -41.88
N SER A 890 -24.61 -3.69 -42.04
CA SER A 890 -25.51 -4.61 -41.33
C SER A 890 -25.38 -4.46 -39.81
N ALA A 891 -26.46 -4.76 -39.07
CA ALA A 891 -26.45 -4.68 -37.63
C ALA A 891 -25.30 -5.48 -36.98
N GLN A 892 -24.90 -6.59 -37.61
CA GLN A 892 -23.77 -7.39 -37.13
C GLN A 892 -22.44 -6.65 -37.27
N VAL A 893 -22.21 -6.00 -38.41
CA VAL A 893 -20.98 -5.21 -38.64
C VAL A 893 -20.92 -4.02 -37.68
N LEU A 894 -22.04 -3.32 -37.44
CA LEU A 894 -22.11 -2.22 -36.47
C LEU A 894 -21.78 -2.69 -35.06
N MET A 895 -22.29 -3.84 -34.62
CA MET A 895 -21.95 -4.44 -33.33
C MET A 895 -20.47 -4.82 -33.22
N GLU A 896 -19.88 -5.40 -34.25
CA GLU A 896 -18.44 -5.74 -34.27
C GLU A 896 -17.57 -4.48 -34.19
N ARG A 897 -17.97 -3.40 -34.87
CA ARG A 897 -17.31 -2.08 -34.81
C ARG A 897 -17.44 -1.44 -33.43
N GLU A 898 -18.64 -1.50 -32.83
CA GLU A 898 -18.88 -1.03 -31.45
C GLU A 898 -17.95 -1.75 -30.46
N VAL A 899 -17.84 -3.08 -30.54
CA VAL A 899 -16.95 -3.86 -29.66
C VAL A 899 -15.48 -3.54 -29.92
N ALA A 900 -15.09 -3.28 -31.15
CA ALA A 900 -13.70 -2.91 -31.46
C ALA A 900 -13.28 -1.63 -30.73
N VAL A 901 -14.16 -0.65 -30.60
CA VAL A 901 -13.87 0.67 -29.98
C VAL A 901 -14.13 0.75 -28.47
N TYR A 902 -15.08 -0.02 -27.92
CA TYR A 902 -15.33 -0.08 -26.48
C TYR A 902 -14.70 -1.30 -25.81
N GLY A 903 -14.51 -2.41 -26.54
CA GLY A 903 -14.03 -3.67 -25.97
C GLY A 903 -15.13 -4.59 -25.46
N TYR A 904 -16.39 -4.15 -25.50
CA TYR A 904 -17.58 -4.88 -25.05
C TYR A 904 -18.85 -4.35 -25.75
N TYR A 905 -19.93 -5.13 -25.72
CA TYR A 905 -21.24 -4.69 -26.20
C TYR A 905 -21.88 -3.73 -25.20
N LEU A 906 -22.17 -2.52 -25.61
CA LEU A 906 -22.71 -1.49 -24.72
C LEU A 906 -24.13 -1.08 -25.11
N PHE A 907 -24.36 -0.69 -26.36
CA PHE A 907 -25.65 -0.18 -26.82
C PHE A 907 -26.47 -1.27 -27.55
N THR A 908 -25.79 -2.18 -28.22
CA THR A 908 -26.42 -3.28 -28.94
C THR A 908 -25.81 -4.60 -28.52
N HIS A 909 -26.65 -5.64 -28.36
CA HIS A 909 -26.17 -6.98 -28.01
C HIS A 909 -26.72 -8.01 -28.98
N PRO A 910 -25.91 -9.00 -29.42
CA PRO A 910 -26.35 -10.01 -30.39
C PRO A 910 -27.61 -10.80 -29.98
N VAL A 911 -27.84 -10.96 -28.68
CA VAL A 911 -29.00 -11.68 -28.11
C VAL A 911 -30.30 -10.89 -28.24
N THR A 912 -30.27 -9.55 -28.23
CA THR A 912 -31.44 -8.66 -28.13
C THR A 912 -32.49 -8.98 -29.23
N LYS A 913 -32.05 -9.22 -30.47
CA LYS A 913 -32.94 -9.51 -31.59
C LYS A 913 -33.72 -10.83 -31.43
N TYR A 914 -33.23 -11.74 -30.57
CA TYR A 914 -33.91 -13.03 -30.33
C TYR A 914 -34.83 -12.99 -29.12
N ARG A 915 -34.76 -11.95 -28.26
CA ARG A 915 -35.52 -11.86 -27.03
C ARG A 915 -37.06 -12.02 -27.27
N ALA A 916 -37.58 -11.38 -28.32
CA ALA A 916 -38.99 -11.46 -28.67
C ALA A 916 -39.42 -12.89 -29.11
N LYS A 917 -38.50 -13.67 -29.68
CA LYS A 917 -38.78 -15.07 -30.10
C LYS A 917 -38.74 -16.06 -28.92
N TYR A 918 -38.10 -15.70 -27.80
CA TYR A 918 -37.94 -16.56 -26.64
C TYR A 918 -38.40 -15.85 -25.35
N PRO A 919 -39.70 -15.51 -25.21
CA PRO A 919 -40.19 -14.71 -24.07
C PRO A 919 -40.02 -15.40 -22.71
N GLN A 920 -39.85 -16.74 -22.71
CA GLN A 920 -39.64 -17.56 -21.51
C GLN A 920 -38.16 -17.53 -21.03
N ALA A 921 -37.24 -17.01 -21.82
CA ALA A 921 -35.83 -16.93 -21.44
C ALA A 921 -35.59 -15.76 -20.51
N LEU A 922 -35.12 -16.05 -19.31
CA LEU A 922 -34.79 -15.03 -18.30
C LEU A 922 -33.58 -14.19 -18.71
N PRO A 923 -33.61 -12.89 -18.47
CA PRO A 923 -32.39 -12.07 -18.48
C PRO A 923 -31.38 -12.52 -17.43
N ILE A 924 -30.08 -12.45 -17.76
CA ILE A 924 -29.00 -12.90 -16.84
C ILE A 924 -29.09 -12.20 -15.47
N ASN A 925 -29.47 -10.93 -15.44
CA ASN A 925 -29.63 -10.17 -14.19
C ASN A 925 -30.71 -10.70 -13.25
N GLN A 926 -31.69 -11.47 -13.76
CA GLN A 926 -32.76 -12.07 -12.97
C GLN A 926 -32.45 -13.51 -12.52
N VAL A 927 -31.42 -14.14 -13.07
CA VAL A 927 -31.02 -15.52 -12.72
C VAL A 927 -30.72 -15.68 -11.24
N GLY A 928 -30.16 -14.62 -10.60
CA GLY A 928 -29.79 -14.65 -9.19
C GLY A 928 -30.92 -14.98 -8.21
N SER A 929 -32.17 -14.64 -8.53
CA SER A 929 -33.35 -14.92 -7.70
C SER A 929 -33.86 -16.37 -7.83
N HIS A 930 -33.30 -17.14 -8.75
CA HIS A 930 -33.74 -18.51 -9.07
C HIS A 930 -32.78 -19.60 -8.61
N GLN A 931 -32.06 -19.37 -7.50
CA GLN A 931 -31.08 -20.32 -6.95
C GLN A 931 -31.72 -21.68 -6.67
N GLY A 932 -31.05 -22.75 -7.11
CA GLY A 932 -31.55 -24.13 -6.99
C GLY A 932 -32.56 -24.54 -8.07
N ASN A 933 -33.13 -23.58 -8.80
CA ASN A 933 -34.16 -23.84 -9.85
C ASN A 933 -33.50 -23.97 -11.23
N SER A 934 -34.28 -24.60 -12.15
CA SER A 934 -33.93 -24.66 -13.56
C SER A 934 -34.41 -23.39 -14.27
N VAL A 935 -33.52 -22.78 -15.05
CA VAL A 935 -33.79 -21.57 -15.83
C VAL A 935 -33.44 -21.75 -17.29
N SER A 936 -34.11 -21.00 -18.16
CA SER A 936 -33.73 -20.84 -19.57
C SER A 936 -33.21 -19.42 -19.79
N ILE A 937 -32.05 -19.29 -20.42
CA ILE A 937 -31.44 -18.02 -20.76
C ILE A 937 -31.00 -18.00 -22.22
N LEU A 938 -30.84 -16.80 -22.76
CA LEU A 938 -30.18 -16.57 -24.06
C LEU A 938 -28.80 -16.00 -23.80
N ILE A 939 -27.78 -16.53 -24.49
CA ILE A 939 -26.43 -16.07 -24.34
C ILE A 939 -25.69 -15.90 -25.68
N TYR A 940 -24.77 -14.99 -25.69
CA TYR A 940 -23.64 -14.96 -26.61
C TYR A 940 -22.41 -15.53 -25.90
N VAL A 941 -21.74 -16.52 -26.51
CA VAL A 941 -20.56 -17.15 -25.93
C VAL A 941 -19.33 -16.27 -26.18
N GLU A 942 -18.85 -15.58 -25.15
CA GLU A 942 -17.67 -14.70 -25.23
C GLU A 942 -16.37 -15.49 -25.17
N LYS A 943 -16.29 -16.47 -24.26
CA LYS A 943 -15.07 -17.24 -24.00
C LYS A 943 -15.39 -18.63 -23.50
N VAL A 944 -14.53 -19.57 -23.85
CA VAL A 944 -14.61 -20.94 -23.35
C VAL A 944 -13.27 -21.40 -22.79
N ARG A 945 -13.32 -22.26 -21.75
CA ARG A 945 -12.15 -22.86 -21.13
C ARG A 945 -12.39 -24.34 -20.85
N ASN A 946 -11.60 -25.21 -21.47
CA ASN A 946 -11.66 -26.63 -21.25
C ASN A 946 -10.78 -27.05 -20.07
N ILE A 947 -11.29 -27.91 -19.20
CA ILE A 947 -10.58 -28.46 -18.05
C ILE A 947 -10.77 -29.97 -18.03
N LYS A 948 -9.72 -30.73 -17.71
CA LYS A 948 -9.81 -32.17 -17.46
C LYS A 948 -10.23 -32.45 -16.02
N THR A 949 -11.24 -33.27 -15.85
CA THR A 949 -11.66 -33.76 -14.51
C THR A 949 -10.61 -34.71 -13.93
N LYS A 950 -10.73 -35.06 -12.65
CA LYS A 950 -9.87 -36.07 -12.02
C LYS A 950 -9.90 -37.46 -12.72
N ARG A 951 -10.96 -37.74 -13.50
CA ARG A 951 -11.09 -38.95 -14.28
C ARG A 951 -10.59 -38.82 -15.71
N GLY A 952 -9.96 -37.72 -16.08
CA GLY A 952 -9.41 -37.45 -17.42
C GLY A 952 -10.42 -36.96 -18.45
N GLU A 953 -11.70 -36.89 -18.13
CA GLU A 953 -12.76 -36.42 -19.03
C GLU A 953 -12.73 -34.90 -19.16
N VAL A 954 -13.09 -34.35 -20.31
CA VAL A 954 -13.11 -32.90 -20.55
C VAL A 954 -14.45 -32.31 -20.12
N MET A 955 -14.40 -31.26 -19.30
CA MET A 955 -15.53 -30.38 -19.01
C MET A 955 -15.18 -28.95 -19.46
N GLN A 956 -16.21 -28.12 -19.67
CA GLN A 956 -16.01 -26.78 -20.19
C GLN A 956 -16.65 -25.73 -19.28
N PHE A 957 -15.93 -24.66 -18.99
CA PHE A 957 -16.44 -23.41 -18.45
C PHE A 957 -16.68 -22.45 -19.60
N ILE A 958 -17.83 -21.81 -19.61
CA ILE A 958 -18.30 -20.93 -20.68
C ILE A 958 -18.64 -19.59 -20.05
N HIS A 959 -18.05 -18.53 -20.56
CA HIS A 959 -18.43 -17.16 -20.24
C HIS A 959 -19.46 -16.71 -21.25
N GLY A 960 -20.70 -16.55 -20.84
CA GLY A 960 -21.81 -16.10 -21.68
C GLY A 960 -22.33 -14.74 -21.24
N SER A 961 -22.76 -13.94 -22.19
CA SER A 961 -23.35 -12.62 -21.96
C SER A 961 -24.73 -12.48 -22.62
N ASP A 962 -25.55 -11.59 -22.07
CA ASP A 962 -26.70 -11.00 -22.71
C ASP A 962 -26.65 -9.46 -22.54
N GLU A 963 -27.69 -8.75 -22.97
CA GLU A 963 -27.79 -7.30 -22.88
C GLU A 963 -27.80 -6.75 -21.45
N PHE A 964 -27.98 -7.62 -20.44
CA PHE A 964 -28.10 -7.24 -19.03
C PHE A 964 -26.93 -7.71 -18.16
N GLY A 965 -26.01 -8.53 -18.68
CA GLY A 965 -24.85 -8.97 -17.89
C GLY A 965 -24.12 -10.18 -18.46
N THR A 966 -23.23 -10.73 -17.63
CA THR A 966 -22.45 -11.93 -17.91
C THR A 966 -22.69 -12.99 -16.85
N ILE A 967 -22.57 -14.27 -17.22
CA ILE A 967 -22.71 -15.41 -16.33
C ILE A 967 -21.74 -16.53 -16.71
N GLU A 968 -21.22 -17.23 -15.71
CA GLU A 968 -20.46 -18.46 -15.95
C GLU A 968 -21.40 -19.65 -16.08
N LEU A 969 -21.16 -20.44 -17.10
CA LEU A 969 -21.91 -21.70 -17.32
C LEU A 969 -20.93 -22.87 -17.32
N VAL A 970 -21.39 -24.00 -16.81
CA VAL A 970 -20.60 -25.22 -16.68
C VAL A 970 -21.23 -26.35 -17.49
N ALA A 971 -20.49 -26.84 -18.49
CA ALA A 971 -20.83 -28.05 -19.23
C ALA A 971 -20.00 -29.23 -18.70
N PHE A 972 -20.60 -30.08 -17.89
CA PHE A 972 -19.98 -31.33 -17.45
C PHE A 972 -19.72 -32.29 -18.64
N PRO A 973 -18.82 -33.28 -18.48
CA PRO A 973 -18.36 -34.12 -19.60
C PRO A 973 -19.42 -34.66 -20.52
N LYS A 974 -20.53 -35.18 -19.98
CA LYS A 974 -21.67 -35.71 -20.78
C LYS A 974 -22.28 -34.63 -21.68
N ILE A 975 -22.46 -33.42 -21.13
CA ILE A 975 -23.05 -32.27 -21.86
C ILE A 975 -22.03 -31.71 -22.84
N PHE A 976 -20.79 -31.59 -22.46
CA PHE A 976 -19.71 -31.15 -23.36
C PHE A 976 -19.60 -32.06 -24.59
N THR A 977 -19.57 -33.39 -24.41
CA THR A 977 -19.46 -34.34 -25.52
C THR A 977 -20.68 -34.23 -26.47
N LYS A 978 -21.87 -33.99 -25.91
CA LYS A 978 -23.10 -33.88 -26.71
C LYS A 978 -23.20 -32.61 -27.53
N PHE A 979 -22.71 -31.47 -26.98
CA PHE A 979 -22.91 -30.14 -27.56
C PHE A 979 -21.59 -29.41 -27.91
N ALA A 980 -20.44 -30.09 -27.96
CA ALA A 980 -19.11 -29.49 -28.18
C ALA A 980 -19.03 -28.55 -29.40
N ASN A 981 -19.71 -28.89 -30.50
CA ASN A 981 -19.76 -28.12 -31.72
C ASN A 981 -20.56 -26.81 -31.59
N GLN A 982 -21.45 -26.72 -30.58
CA GLN A 982 -22.25 -25.52 -30.34
C GLN A 982 -21.65 -24.64 -29.22
N LEU A 983 -20.89 -25.22 -28.31
CA LEU A 983 -20.27 -24.52 -27.16
C LEU A 983 -18.93 -23.90 -27.55
N GLN A 984 -18.95 -23.02 -28.55
CA GLN A 984 -17.77 -22.34 -29.08
C GLN A 984 -17.93 -20.82 -28.97
N THR A 985 -16.80 -20.12 -28.82
CA THR A 985 -16.78 -18.66 -28.82
C THR A 985 -17.46 -18.08 -30.06
N GLY A 986 -18.28 -17.05 -29.89
CA GLY A 986 -19.03 -16.39 -30.96
C GLY A 986 -20.41 -17.01 -31.25
N MET A 987 -20.78 -18.08 -30.55
CA MET A 987 -22.09 -18.72 -30.77
C MET A 987 -23.20 -18.04 -29.96
N LEU A 988 -24.38 -17.96 -30.57
CA LEU A 988 -25.63 -17.50 -29.96
C LEU A 988 -26.47 -18.73 -29.57
N LEU A 989 -26.75 -18.85 -28.29
CA LEU A 989 -27.37 -20.07 -27.72
C LEU A 989 -28.54 -19.72 -26.81
N SER A 990 -29.56 -20.59 -26.87
CA SER A 990 -30.52 -20.76 -25.78
C SER A 990 -30.02 -21.90 -24.89
N VAL A 991 -29.87 -21.64 -23.61
CA VAL A 991 -29.34 -22.60 -22.65
C VAL A 991 -30.32 -22.80 -21.53
N LYS A 992 -30.60 -24.10 -21.21
CA LYS A 992 -31.32 -24.46 -20.00
C LYS A 992 -30.37 -25.12 -19.00
N GLY A 993 -30.48 -24.74 -17.76
CA GLY A 993 -29.62 -25.25 -16.70
C GLY A 993 -30.09 -24.90 -15.31
N LYS A 994 -29.47 -25.51 -14.30
CA LYS A 994 -29.73 -25.25 -12.88
C LYS A 994 -28.82 -24.14 -12.37
N VAL A 995 -29.42 -23.19 -11.66
CA VAL A 995 -28.67 -22.12 -11.01
C VAL A 995 -28.03 -22.66 -9.74
N GLU A 996 -26.72 -22.57 -9.66
CA GLU A 996 -25.95 -22.94 -8.49
C GLU A 996 -25.03 -21.75 -8.05
N GLU A 997 -24.64 -21.77 -6.80
CA GLU A 997 -23.73 -20.76 -6.25
C GLU A 997 -22.40 -21.43 -5.92
N ARG A 998 -21.30 -20.82 -6.40
CA ARG A 998 -19.94 -21.25 -6.12
C ARG A 998 -19.08 -20.03 -5.77
N GLN A 999 -18.50 -20.03 -4.58
CA GLN A 999 -17.65 -18.91 -4.13
C GLN A 999 -18.32 -17.53 -4.29
N ASP A 1000 -19.57 -17.43 -3.84
CA ASP A 1000 -20.42 -16.22 -3.93
C ASP A 1000 -20.75 -15.76 -5.38
N GLN A 1001 -20.45 -16.57 -6.39
CA GLN A 1001 -20.84 -16.30 -7.78
C GLN A 1001 -21.91 -17.30 -8.24
N LYS A 1002 -22.90 -16.76 -8.93
CA LYS A 1002 -23.95 -17.58 -9.54
C LYS A 1002 -23.40 -18.18 -10.84
N GLN A 1003 -23.61 -19.48 -11.02
CA GLN A 1003 -23.29 -20.21 -12.23
C GLN A 1003 -24.46 -21.04 -12.68
N ILE A 1004 -24.51 -21.41 -13.95
CA ILE A 1004 -25.54 -22.32 -14.48
C ILE A 1004 -24.90 -23.64 -14.88
N ILE A 1005 -25.39 -24.73 -14.28
CA ILE A 1005 -25.06 -26.07 -14.72
C ILE A 1005 -25.93 -26.44 -15.91
N ILE A 1006 -25.33 -26.57 -17.07
CA ILE A 1006 -26.06 -26.78 -18.34
C ILE A 1006 -26.64 -28.19 -18.43
N TYR A 1007 -27.91 -28.32 -18.90
CA TYR A 1007 -28.54 -29.58 -19.28
C TYR A 1007 -28.82 -29.63 -20.77
N GLU A 1008 -29.25 -28.52 -21.38
CA GLU A 1008 -29.69 -28.43 -22.75
C GLU A 1008 -29.15 -27.16 -23.41
N VAL A 1009 -28.77 -27.29 -24.66
CA VAL A 1009 -28.26 -26.20 -25.49
C VAL A 1009 -28.95 -26.25 -26.84
N GLN A 1010 -29.42 -25.12 -27.30
CA GLN A 1010 -29.99 -24.95 -28.63
C GLN A 1010 -29.32 -23.74 -29.28
N LYS A 1011 -28.79 -23.92 -30.49
CA LYS A 1011 -28.28 -22.80 -31.30
C LYS A 1011 -29.44 -21.93 -31.75
N LEU A 1012 -29.32 -20.63 -31.59
CA LEU A 1012 -30.29 -19.65 -32.11
C LEU A 1012 -30.08 -19.53 -33.62
N GLU A 1013 -31.12 -19.88 -34.39
CA GLU A 1013 -31.11 -19.76 -35.83
C GLU A 1013 -31.36 -18.31 -36.25
N LYS A 1014 -30.62 -17.84 -37.31
CA LYS A 1014 -30.67 -16.47 -37.82
C LYS A 1014 -32.12 -16.06 -38.25
#